data_aa98b2b3696bcb069b2fe2191ddc8bbe
#
_entry.id   aa98b2b3696bcb069b2fe2191ddc8bbe
#
_cell.length_a   1.000
_cell.length_b   1.000
_cell.length_c   1.000
_cell.angle_alpha   90.00
_cell.angle_beta   90.00
_cell.angle_gamma   90.00
#
_symmetry.space_group_name_H-M   'P 1'
#
loop_
_entity.id
_entity.type
_entity.pdbx_description
1 polymer ?
#
loop_
_entity_poly.entity_id
_entity_poly.type
_entity_poly.pdbx_seq_one_letter_code
_entity_poly.pdbx_strand_id
1 'polypeptide(L)'
;MSSLNPPLTKEDFINSGCKEVVNSSSQDCFSYSLAFFSKLQNAKQTGNIKNQAVFQILVDVSSDEIEPSATKKSFPEIFQHLTDEHLNFLAEILDEVSDPELKARIADILWLRLGNIDMAKKAIDAYLEITIDLENPIMLFRLAKIERALRLGLSINANDKVKKIVARIEAIINDSNGKDPWGVSTNLMELLQEKKLQERQLFDPIKYAVIAEEWAKQAELDHDWHGARRYWGITAEWHHIGKNVEKAHTARMYTAETYRKEAEDSLNKHPTSYFKASQDLKKAFEAFERLKSQCEEKGEINTKLEEIHKRLLEYQQKSSNELIVISSELNLSQKEMEVVISNVKGKEFLEAISGLARFVIPRQVSVSSQTVEENGLSGLFPEGKINEMGKVVAHQSSNNQEEAARYQKIYALVFIEPARKQIISEHIIQKSEDHKIKESYLLPLVSNNLFVPSGREYLFAKGLYAGLMGDFITSTHILIPQIENSVRYLLSKRGAITSGIDNKNNGIQKEDNLNATLFPSKYPQITSIFDEDTLFDLQGLLIEKSGSNLRNRMAHGLINDNEFFSPIFSYLWWVTLRLCFGLGIEIPQEIVEESNPLVKFAGMFKHDPFFDEFVEEMAENRRKLDEEIAAYEASIEENHAA
;
A
#
# COMPACT_ATOMS: atom_id res chain seq x y z
N MET A 1 -17.68 24.09 -39.21
CA MET A 1 -18.64 22.99 -39.52
C MET A 1 -19.69 23.56 -40.46
N SER A 2 -19.90 22.90 -41.59
CA SER A 2 -20.84 23.39 -42.62
C SER A 2 -22.27 23.25 -42.11
N SER A 3 -23.07 24.31 -42.26
CA SER A 3 -24.52 24.27 -42.11
C SER A 3 -25.09 23.11 -42.91
N LEU A 4 -26.08 22.40 -42.34
CA LEU A 4 -26.85 21.39 -43.05
C LEU A 4 -27.55 22.07 -44.24
N ASN A 5 -27.10 21.84 -45.43
CA ASN A 5 -27.68 22.45 -46.61
C ASN A 5 -28.02 21.37 -47.66
N PRO A 6 -29.28 21.02 -47.88
CA PRO A 6 -30.52 21.59 -47.32
C PRO A 6 -30.80 21.15 -45.86
N PRO A 7 -31.63 21.90 -45.07
CA PRO A 7 -32.03 21.54 -43.73
C PRO A 7 -32.78 20.19 -43.74
N LEU A 8 -32.52 19.34 -42.70
CA LEU A 8 -33.22 18.07 -42.52
C LEU A 8 -34.64 18.30 -42.01
N THR A 9 -35.55 17.46 -42.47
CA THR A 9 -36.97 17.49 -42.08
C THR A 9 -37.37 16.14 -41.43
N LYS A 10 -38.51 16.13 -40.76
CA LYS A 10 -39.16 14.92 -40.25
C LYS A 10 -39.37 13.86 -41.34
N GLU A 11 -39.73 14.27 -42.57
CA GLU A 11 -39.90 13.36 -43.71
C GLU A 11 -38.59 12.68 -44.12
N ASP A 12 -37.46 13.39 -44.04
CA ASP A 12 -36.16 12.80 -44.31
C ASP A 12 -35.81 11.69 -43.29
N PHE A 13 -36.18 11.85 -42.01
CA PHE A 13 -36.05 10.82 -41.01
C PHE A 13 -36.95 9.59 -41.31
N ILE A 14 -38.23 9.80 -41.60
CA ILE A 14 -39.16 8.72 -41.94
C ILE A 14 -38.67 7.94 -43.16
N ASN A 15 -38.23 8.64 -44.21
CA ASN A 15 -37.77 8.03 -45.46
C ASN A 15 -36.37 7.39 -45.36
N SER A 16 -35.61 7.63 -44.28
CA SER A 16 -34.27 7.02 -44.08
C SER A 16 -34.30 5.53 -43.82
N GLY A 17 -35.44 4.98 -43.41
CA GLY A 17 -35.57 3.59 -42.97
C GLY A 17 -35.00 3.35 -41.56
N CYS A 18 -34.87 4.38 -40.73
CA CYS A 18 -34.35 4.29 -39.39
C CYS A 18 -35.15 3.31 -38.52
N LYS A 19 -36.49 3.28 -38.65
CA LYS A 19 -37.39 2.40 -37.89
C LYS A 19 -37.07 0.92 -38.11
N GLU A 20 -36.81 0.53 -39.35
CA GLU A 20 -36.43 -0.85 -39.69
C GLU A 20 -35.06 -1.21 -39.11
N VAL A 21 -34.12 -0.25 -39.08
CA VAL A 21 -32.78 -0.44 -38.48
C VAL A 21 -32.89 -0.70 -36.97
N VAL A 22 -33.67 0.11 -36.28
CA VAL A 22 -33.88 -0.03 -34.83
C VAL A 22 -34.57 -1.37 -34.49
N ASN A 23 -35.64 -1.73 -35.23
CA ASN A 23 -36.39 -2.97 -35.03
C ASN A 23 -35.55 -4.24 -35.29
N SER A 24 -34.53 -4.15 -36.14
CA SER A 24 -33.64 -5.29 -36.47
C SER A 24 -32.39 -5.39 -35.57
N SER A 25 -32.19 -4.44 -34.67
CA SER A 25 -31.04 -4.39 -33.77
C SER A 25 -31.38 -4.83 -32.37
N SER A 26 -30.39 -5.18 -31.55
CA SER A 26 -30.57 -5.32 -30.07
C SER A 26 -31.06 -3.97 -29.53
N GLN A 27 -32.02 -4.01 -28.62
CA GLN A 27 -32.68 -2.80 -28.10
C GLN A 27 -31.78 -2.01 -27.13
N ASP A 28 -30.62 -1.52 -27.61
CA ASP A 28 -29.67 -0.69 -26.87
C ASP A 28 -28.96 0.30 -27.79
N CYS A 29 -28.57 1.47 -27.28
CA CYS A 29 -27.97 2.54 -28.04
C CYS A 29 -26.63 2.16 -28.69
N PHE A 30 -25.83 1.28 -28.08
CA PHE A 30 -24.58 0.82 -28.67
C PHE A 30 -24.83 0.02 -29.97
N SER A 31 -25.76 -0.92 -29.94
CA SER A 31 -26.17 -1.70 -31.09
C SER A 31 -26.76 -0.80 -32.19
N TYR A 32 -27.53 0.22 -31.80
CA TYR A 32 -28.05 1.22 -32.74
C TYR A 32 -26.93 2.01 -33.39
N SER A 33 -25.94 2.46 -32.63
CA SER A 33 -24.79 3.19 -33.17
C SER A 33 -24.09 2.41 -34.29
N LEU A 34 -23.81 1.13 -34.08
CA LEU A 34 -23.19 0.25 -35.06
C LEU A 34 -24.06 0.06 -36.31
N ALA A 35 -25.36 -0.14 -36.13
CA ALA A 35 -26.31 -0.29 -37.23
C ALA A 35 -26.45 1.00 -38.02
N PHE A 36 -26.58 2.16 -37.39
CA PHE A 36 -26.61 3.46 -38.03
C PHE A 36 -25.31 3.79 -38.77
N PHE A 37 -24.16 3.44 -38.18
CA PHE A 37 -22.85 3.61 -38.83
C PHE A 37 -22.78 2.80 -40.15
N SER A 38 -23.28 1.57 -40.16
CA SER A 38 -23.36 0.77 -41.38
C SER A 38 -24.23 1.44 -42.45
N LYS A 39 -25.38 2.00 -42.07
CA LYS A 39 -26.26 2.74 -43.00
C LYS A 39 -25.62 4.05 -43.46
N LEU A 40 -24.90 4.74 -42.58
CA LEU A 40 -24.12 5.93 -42.96
C LEU A 40 -23.10 5.62 -44.05
N GLN A 41 -22.35 4.51 -43.91
CA GLN A 41 -21.36 4.10 -44.92
C GLN A 41 -22.04 3.79 -46.28
N ASN A 42 -23.19 3.10 -46.25
CA ASN A 42 -23.97 2.82 -47.46
C ASN A 42 -24.46 4.14 -48.12
N ALA A 43 -25.00 5.06 -47.33
CA ALA A 43 -25.44 6.36 -47.80
C ALA A 43 -24.30 7.18 -48.42
N LYS A 44 -23.08 7.08 -47.88
CA LYS A 44 -21.88 7.68 -48.47
C LYS A 44 -21.54 7.08 -49.82
N GLN A 45 -21.60 5.75 -49.97
CA GLN A 45 -21.32 5.06 -51.23
C GLN A 45 -22.36 5.36 -52.33
N THR A 46 -23.62 5.52 -51.94
CA THR A 46 -24.71 5.82 -52.88
C THR A 46 -24.91 7.31 -53.19
N GLY A 47 -24.15 8.18 -52.53
CA GLY A 47 -24.24 9.64 -52.70
C GLY A 47 -25.53 10.26 -52.13
N ASN A 48 -26.25 9.57 -51.25
CA ASN A 48 -27.48 10.10 -50.64
C ASN A 48 -27.14 11.02 -49.47
N ILE A 49 -26.99 12.32 -49.75
CA ILE A 49 -26.56 13.36 -48.81
C ILE A 49 -27.52 13.48 -47.61
N LYS A 50 -28.84 13.36 -47.82
CA LYS A 50 -29.82 13.45 -46.73
C LYS A 50 -29.71 12.28 -45.77
N ASN A 51 -29.65 11.06 -46.27
CA ASN A 51 -29.44 9.89 -45.42
C ASN A 51 -28.08 9.91 -44.71
N GLN A 52 -27.02 10.43 -45.35
CA GLN A 52 -25.74 10.62 -44.68
C GLN A 52 -25.90 11.53 -43.48
N ALA A 53 -26.55 12.67 -43.61
CA ALA A 53 -26.75 13.61 -42.51
C ALA A 53 -27.63 13.03 -41.38
N VAL A 54 -28.75 12.36 -41.74
CA VAL A 54 -29.64 11.69 -40.75
C VAL A 54 -28.89 10.65 -39.97
N PHE A 55 -28.20 9.69 -40.63
CA PHE A 55 -27.50 8.63 -39.96
C PHE A 55 -26.26 9.12 -39.18
N GLN A 56 -25.59 10.19 -39.62
CA GLN A 56 -24.49 10.78 -38.84
C GLN A 56 -25.00 11.31 -37.49
N ILE A 57 -26.09 12.06 -37.47
CA ILE A 57 -26.71 12.58 -36.26
C ILE A 57 -27.14 11.41 -35.34
N LEU A 58 -27.74 10.36 -35.91
CA LEU A 58 -28.16 9.19 -35.10
C LEU A 58 -26.99 8.39 -34.54
N VAL A 59 -25.88 8.28 -35.29
CA VAL A 59 -24.62 7.72 -34.75
C VAL A 59 -24.12 8.55 -33.56
N ASP A 60 -24.02 9.88 -33.75
CA ASP A 60 -23.53 10.78 -32.71
C ASP A 60 -24.39 10.70 -31.42
N VAL A 61 -25.73 10.63 -31.59
CA VAL A 61 -26.68 10.49 -30.47
C VAL A 61 -26.55 9.15 -29.73
N SER A 62 -26.22 8.08 -30.43
CA SER A 62 -26.22 6.72 -29.84
C SER A 62 -24.83 6.17 -29.51
N SER A 63 -23.75 6.83 -29.92
CA SER A 63 -22.38 6.32 -29.79
C SER A 63 -21.81 6.35 -28.37
N ASP A 64 -22.31 7.22 -27.50
CA ASP A 64 -21.77 7.40 -26.16
C ASP A 64 -22.88 7.32 -25.10
N GLU A 65 -22.57 6.90 -23.88
CA GLU A 65 -23.56 6.78 -22.82
C GLU A 65 -23.73 8.08 -22.03
N ILE A 66 -24.95 8.34 -21.56
CA ILE A 66 -25.22 9.43 -20.64
C ILE A 66 -25.16 8.87 -19.22
N GLU A 67 -24.14 9.28 -18.48
CA GLU A 67 -24.00 8.94 -17.07
C GLU A 67 -25.25 9.32 -16.26
N PRO A 68 -25.71 8.51 -15.30
CA PRO A 68 -26.87 8.86 -14.47
C PRO A 68 -26.76 10.22 -13.81
N SER A 69 -25.55 10.62 -13.42
CA SER A 69 -25.23 11.90 -12.77
C SER A 69 -25.04 13.07 -13.73
N ALA A 70 -25.12 12.85 -15.05
CA ALA A 70 -24.87 13.88 -16.05
C ALA A 70 -25.75 15.14 -15.85
N THR A 71 -25.13 16.31 -15.98
CA THR A 71 -25.77 17.62 -15.86
C THR A 71 -25.48 18.46 -17.10
N LYS A 72 -26.13 19.63 -17.23
CA LYS A 72 -25.83 20.58 -18.30
C LYS A 72 -24.36 21.05 -18.37
N LYS A 73 -23.61 20.87 -17.27
CA LYS A 73 -22.18 21.25 -17.19
C LYS A 73 -21.23 20.08 -17.39
N SER A 74 -21.72 18.84 -17.22
CA SER A 74 -20.92 17.62 -17.31
C SER A 74 -21.71 16.54 -18.04
N PHE A 75 -21.46 16.37 -19.32
CA PHE A 75 -22.01 15.32 -20.20
C PHE A 75 -21.02 15.02 -21.31
N PRO A 76 -21.17 13.91 -22.06
CA PRO A 76 -20.22 13.48 -23.10
C PRO A 76 -19.89 14.55 -24.11
N GLU A 77 -18.60 14.68 -24.44
CA GLU A 77 -18.08 15.74 -25.31
C GLU A 77 -18.69 15.69 -26.73
N ILE A 78 -19.01 14.48 -27.21
CA ILE A 78 -19.61 14.28 -28.52
C ILE A 78 -20.93 15.04 -28.70
N PHE A 79 -21.71 15.16 -27.62
CA PHE A 79 -22.98 15.92 -27.68
C PHE A 79 -22.78 17.43 -27.71
N GLN A 80 -21.58 17.92 -27.38
CA GLN A 80 -21.24 19.34 -27.49
C GLN A 80 -21.09 19.77 -28.95
N HIS A 81 -20.81 18.84 -29.86
CA HIS A 81 -20.68 19.11 -31.30
C HIS A 81 -22.00 19.20 -32.04
N LEU A 82 -23.11 18.80 -31.41
CA LEU A 82 -24.46 18.96 -32.02
C LEU A 82 -24.79 20.45 -32.12
N THR A 83 -25.04 20.91 -33.37
CA THR A 83 -25.45 22.28 -33.65
C THR A 83 -26.91 22.52 -33.31
N ASP A 84 -27.34 23.78 -33.24
CA ASP A 84 -28.76 24.12 -33.01
C ASP A 84 -29.68 23.54 -34.13
N GLU A 85 -29.21 23.42 -35.35
CA GLU A 85 -29.94 22.76 -36.46
C GLU A 85 -30.12 21.27 -36.18
N HIS A 86 -29.09 20.59 -35.66
CA HIS A 86 -29.20 19.19 -35.27
C HIS A 86 -30.17 18.99 -34.09
N LEU A 87 -30.16 19.90 -33.11
CA LEU A 87 -31.07 19.84 -31.94
C LEU A 87 -32.53 20.12 -32.38
N ASN A 88 -32.78 21.05 -33.31
CA ASN A 88 -34.10 21.30 -33.86
C ASN A 88 -34.62 20.07 -34.61
N PHE A 89 -33.79 19.47 -35.47
CA PHE A 89 -34.15 18.23 -36.16
C PHE A 89 -34.47 17.10 -35.16
N LEU A 90 -33.66 16.89 -34.12
CA LEU A 90 -33.92 15.89 -33.09
C LEU A 90 -35.24 16.16 -32.34
N ALA A 91 -35.57 17.43 -32.10
CA ALA A 91 -36.84 17.80 -31.45
C ALA A 91 -38.06 17.52 -32.38
N GLU A 92 -37.94 17.71 -33.67
CA GLU A 92 -39.00 17.43 -34.66
C GLU A 92 -39.28 15.92 -34.81
N ILE A 93 -38.22 15.09 -34.76
CA ILE A 93 -38.36 13.64 -34.97
C ILE A 93 -38.72 12.88 -33.69
N LEU A 94 -38.59 13.49 -32.49
CA LEU A 94 -38.72 12.80 -31.19
C LEU A 94 -40.04 12.02 -31.06
N ASP A 95 -41.15 12.58 -31.54
CA ASP A 95 -42.46 11.94 -31.40
C ASP A 95 -42.69 10.83 -32.46
N GLU A 96 -41.86 10.74 -33.51
CA GLU A 96 -41.83 9.66 -34.50
C GLU A 96 -40.99 8.44 -34.04
N VAL A 97 -40.10 8.64 -33.03
CA VAL A 97 -39.30 7.56 -32.51
C VAL A 97 -40.15 6.71 -31.57
N SER A 98 -40.45 5.48 -32.00
CA SER A 98 -41.25 4.52 -31.20
C SER A 98 -40.44 3.71 -30.23
N ASP A 99 -39.15 3.54 -30.46
CA ASP A 99 -38.28 2.78 -29.58
C ASP A 99 -37.95 3.57 -28.29
N PRO A 100 -38.19 2.98 -27.09
CA PRO A 100 -38.03 3.71 -25.84
C PRO A 100 -36.57 4.11 -25.53
N GLU A 101 -35.60 3.28 -25.90
CA GLU A 101 -34.17 3.54 -25.61
C GLU A 101 -33.67 4.74 -26.42
N LEU A 102 -33.94 4.75 -27.75
CA LEU A 102 -33.53 5.84 -28.61
C LEU A 102 -34.32 7.13 -28.32
N LYS A 103 -35.63 7.00 -28.00
CA LYS A 103 -36.46 8.14 -27.61
C LYS A 103 -35.99 8.80 -26.32
N ALA A 104 -35.66 7.98 -25.28
CA ALA A 104 -35.14 8.47 -24.04
C ALA A 104 -33.82 9.21 -24.25
N ARG A 105 -32.94 8.65 -25.08
CA ARG A 105 -31.64 9.23 -25.42
C ARG A 105 -31.77 10.59 -26.07
N ILE A 106 -32.59 10.71 -27.11
CA ILE A 106 -32.81 11.98 -27.82
C ILE A 106 -33.41 13.01 -26.86
N ALA A 107 -34.42 12.66 -26.10
CA ALA A 107 -35.07 13.59 -25.19
C ALA A 107 -34.13 14.08 -24.08
N ASP A 108 -33.25 13.20 -23.56
CA ASP A 108 -32.28 13.56 -22.55
C ASP A 108 -31.17 14.49 -23.11
N ILE A 109 -30.68 14.25 -24.31
CA ILE A 109 -29.74 15.16 -24.97
C ILE A 109 -30.38 16.54 -25.17
N LEU A 110 -31.63 16.59 -25.60
CA LEU A 110 -32.37 17.87 -25.75
C LEU A 110 -32.54 18.58 -24.41
N TRP A 111 -32.77 17.84 -23.31
CA TRP A 111 -32.77 18.42 -21.97
C TRP A 111 -31.39 18.97 -21.57
N LEU A 112 -30.33 18.19 -21.74
CA LEU A 112 -28.97 18.57 -21.37
C LEU A 112 -28.50 19.82 -22.12
N ARG A 113 -28.85 19.93 -23.41
CA ARG A 113 -28.43 21.01 -24.30
C ARG A 113 -29.31 22.25 -24.16
N LEU A 114 -30.63 22.07 -24.25
CA LEU A 114 -31.59 23.19 -24.32
C LEU A 114 -32.18 23.58 -22.95
N GLY A 115 -32.15 22.65 -21.98
CA GLY A 115 -32.74 22.86 -20.67
C GLY A 115 -34.26 22.85 -20.66
N ASN A 116 -34.90 22.29 -21.65
CA ASN A 116 -36.34 22.22 -21.76
C ASN A 116 -36.90 21.12 -20.81
N ILE A 117 -37.67 21.51 -19.81
CA ILE A 117 -38.25 20.62 -18.79
C ILE A 117 -39.16 19.56 -19.42
N ASP A 118 -39.88 19.87 -20.51
CA ASP A 118 -40.75 18.88 -21.14
C ASP A 118 -39.94 17.76 -21.84
N MET A 119 -38.73 18.04 -22.31
CA MET A 119 -37.83 17.02 -22.81
C MET A 119 -37.33 16.11 -21.69
N ALA A 120 -37.02 16.68 -20.52
CA ALA A 120 -36.69 15.86 -19.35
C ALA A 120 -37.86 14.94 -18.95
N LYS A 121 -39.10 15.40 -18.96
CA LYS A 121 -40.29 14.57 -18.69
C LYS A 121 -40.48 13.47 -19.74
N LYS A 122 -40.29 13.77 -21.03
CA LYS A 122 -40.35 12.77 -22.11
C LYS A 122 -39.24 11.74 -21.98
N ALA A 123 -38.03 12.15 -21.59
CA ALA A 123 -36.93 11.25 -21.32
C ALA A 123 -37.25 10.28 -20.16
N ILE A 124 -37.80 10.78 -19.05
CA ILE A 124 -38.22 9.95 -17.91
C ILE A 124 -39.29 8.92 -18.35
N ASP A 125 -40.31 9.35 -19.08
CA ASP A 125 -41.35 8.43 -19.52
C ASP A 125 -40.78 7.31 -20.41
N ALA A 126 -39.93 7.67 -21.36
CA ALA A 126 -39.28 6.71 -22.25
C ALA A 126 -38.31 5.75 -21.48
N TYR A 127 -37.53 6.26 -20.53
CA TYR A 127 -36.70 5.39 -19.69
C TYR A 127 -37.50 4.39 -18.88
N LEU A 128 -38.73 4.74 -18.43
CA LEU A 128 -39.62 3.84 -17.70
C LEU A 128 -40.27 2.77 -18.58
N GLU A 129 -40.33 2.97 -19.89
CA GLU A 129 -40.83 1.99 -20.86
C GLU A 129 -39.79 0.93 -21.24
N ILE A 130 -38.51 1.13 -20.91
CA ILE A 130 -37.44 0.16 -21.19
C ILE A 130 -37.68 -1.11 -20.36
N THR A 131 -37.75 -2.26 -21.03
CA THR A 131 -37.93 -3.55 -20.39
C THR A 131 -36.67 -3.96 -19.64
N ILE A 132 -36.82 -4.49 -18.41
CA ILE A 132 -35.74 -5.04 -17.59
C ILE A 132 -36.01 -6.54 -17.42
N ASP A 133 -35.08 -7.36 -17.89
CA ASP A 133 -35.07 -8.80 -17.70
C ASP A 133 -34.06 -9.17 -16.62
N LEU A 134 -34.51 -9.65 -15.49
CA LEU A 134 -33.69 -9.97 -14.30
C LEU A 134 -32.77 -11.18 -14.50
N GLU A 135 -33.06 -12.03 -15.49
CA GLU A 135 -32.26 -13.24 -15.77
C GLU A 135 -31.06 -12.95 -16.71
N ASN A 136 -31.02 -11.78 -17.33
CA ASN A 136 -29.98 -11.42 -18.29
C ASN A 136 -28.91 -10.48 -17.67
N PRO A 137 -27.62 -10.90 -17.57
CA PRO A 137 -26.57 -10.09 -16.99
C PRO A 137 -26.31 -8.76 -17.72
N ILE A 138 -26.64 -8.67 -19.00
CA ILE A 138 -26.54 -7.42 -19.80
C ILE A 138 -27.50 -6.35 -19.24
N MET A 139 -28.52 -6.74 -18.51
CA MET A 139 -29.50 -5.84 -17.91
C MET A 139 -28.95 -4.94 -16.80
N LEU A 140 -27.77 -5.22 -16.25
CA LEU A 140 -27.11 -4.31 -15.29
C LEU A 140 -26.94 -2.90 -15.86
N PHE A 141 -26.64 -2.80 -17.16
CA PHE A 141 -26.55 -1.48 -17.85
C PHE A 141 -27.90 -0.75 -17.91
N ARG A 142 -29.04 -1.46 -17.85
CA ARG A 142 -30.36 -0.85 -17.83
C ARG A 142 -30.74 -0.27 -16.47
N LEU A 143 -30.10 -0.67 -15.39
CA LEU A 143 -30.27 -0.04 -14.08
C LEU A 143 -29.84 1.45 -14.12
N ALA A 144 -28.80 1.76 -14.86
CA ALA A 144 -28.35 3.13 -15.07
C ALA A 144 -29.46 4.02 -15.69
N LYS A 145 -30.36 3.43 -16.49
CA LYS A 145 -31.49 4.16 -17.07
C LYS A 145 -32.54 4.51 -16.03
N ILE A 146 -32.85 3.60 -15.11
CA ILE A 146 -33.74 3.87 -13.97
C ILE A 146 -33.14 4.94 -13.06
N GLU A 147 -31.85 4.81 -12.74
CA GLU A 147 -31.15 5.81 -11.96
C GLU A 147 -31.18 7.17 -12.68
N ARG A 148 -30.92 7.20 -14.00
CA ARG A 148 -30.99 8.43 -14.79
C ARG A 148 -32.37 9.07 -14.73
N ALA A 149 -33.43 8.28 -14.94
CA ALA A 149 -34.81 8.75 -14.81
C ALA A 149 -35.08 9.37 -13.43
N LEU A 150 -34.60 8.71 -12.37
CA LEU A 150 -34.76 9.22 -11.00
C LEU A 150 -34.03 10.55 -10.79
N ARG A 151 -32.80 10.65 -11.22
CA ARG A 151 -31.99 11.89 -11.11
C ARG A 151 -32.59 13.03 -11.93
N LEU A 152 -33.14 12.76 -13.12
CA LEU A 152 -33.90 13.74 -13.91
C LEU A 152 -35.14 14.19 -13.12
N GLY A 153 -35.95 13.27 -12.62
CA GLY A 153 -37.15 13.57 -11.86
C GLY A 153 -36.88 14.43 -10.61
N LEU A 154 -35.79 14.11 -9.90
CA LEU A 154 -35.33 14.89 -8.74
C LEU A 154 -34.80 16.27 -9.15
N SER A 155 -34.09 16.40 -10.26
CA SER A 155 -33.51 17.66 -10.73
C SER A 155 -34.55 18.70 -11.16
N ILE A 156 -35.65 18.23 -11.78
CA ILE A 156 -36.76 19.09 -12.23
C ILE A 156 -37.91 19.18 -11.22
N ASN A 157 -37.76 18.59 -10.01
CA ASN A 157 -38.79 18.52 -8.96
C ASN A 157 -40.14 17.91 -9.45
N ALA A 158 -40.11 16.98 -10.39
CA ALA A 158 -41.32 16.32 -10.93
C ALA A 158 -41.81 15.20 -9.99
N ASN A 159 -42.48 15.56 -8.91
CA ASN A 159 -42.92 14.63 -7.87
C ASN A 159 -43.74 13.44 -8.38
N ASP A 160 -44.62 13.67 -9.35
CA ASP A 160 -45.46 12.60 -9.94
C ASP A 160 -44.60 11.61 -10.73
N LYS A 161 -43.56 12.10 -11.44
CA LYS A 161 -42.62 11.22 -12.14
C LYS A 161 -41.77 10.42 -11.15
N VAL A 162 -41.26 11.08 -10.10
CA VAL A 162 -40.49 10.39 -9.02
C VAL A 162 -41.33 9.29 -8.38
N LYS A 163 -42.62 9.52 -8.09
CA LYS A 163 -43.52 8.46 -7.60
C LYS A 163 -43.64 7.28 -8.55
N LYS A 164 -43.78 7.53 -9.87
CA LYS A 164 -43.84 6.48 -10.89
C LYS A 164 -42.54 5.67 -10.95
N ILE A 165 -41.37 6.34 -10.83
CA ILE A 165 -40.07 5.68 -10.85
C ILE A 165 -39.92 4.79 -9.60
N VAL A 166 -40.26 5.30 -8.41
CA VAL A 166 -40.23 4.52 -7.18
C VAL A 166 -41.15 3.30 -7.28
N ALA A 167 -42.38 3.45 -7.78
CA ALA A 167 -43.32 2.33 -8.00
C ALA A 167 -42.73 1.30 -8.98
N ARG A 168 -42.02 1.74 -10.05
CA ARG A 168 -41.36 0.82 -10.98
C ARG A 168 -40.22 0.06 -10.29
N ILE A 169 -39.40 0.74 -9.47
CA ILE A 169 -38.33 0.12 -8.68
C ILE A 169 -38.94 -0.93 -7.72
N GLU A 170 -40.03 -0.59 -7.01
CA GLU A 170 -40.73 -1.54 -6.13
C GLU A 170 -41.23 -2.76 -6.86
N ALA A 171 -41.82 -2.61 -8.08
CA ALA A 171 -42.25 -3.73 -8.89
C ALA A 171 -41.08 -4.66 -9.21
N ILE A 172 -39.93 -4.12 -9.65
CA ILE A 172 -38.73 -4.92 -9.95
C ILE A 172 -38.24 -5.69 -8.72
N ILE A 173 -38.18 -5.03 -7.55
CA ILE A 173 -37.75 -5.66 -6.29
C ILE A 173 -38.73 -6.80 -5.90
N ASN A 174 -40.03 -6.59 -6.05
CA ASN A 174 -41.03 -7.62 -5.74
C ASN A 174 -40.96 -8.78 -6.74
N ASP A 175 -40.76 -8.50 -8.04
CA ASP A 175 -40.67 -9.53 -9.10
C ASP A 175 -39.42 -10.40 -8.97
N SER A 176 -38.38 -9.93 -8.28
CA SER A 176 -37.16 -10.70 -8.00
C SER A 176 -37.41 -11.93 -7.15
N ASN A 177 -38.51 -11.95 -6.40
CA ASN A 177 -39.00 -13.08 -5.60
C ASN A 177 -37.88 -13.71 -4.71
N GLY A 178 -37.09 -12.86 -4.05
CA GLY A 178 -36.01 -13.29 -3.17
C GLY A 178 -34.73 -13.73 -3.90
N LYS A 179 -34.69 -13.64 -5.23
CA LYS A 179 -33.48 -13.88 -6.03
C LYS A 179 -32.86 -12.56 -6.48
N ASP A 180 -31.57 -12.43 -6.31
CA ASP A 180 -30.84 -11.25 -6.76
C ASP A 180 -29.51 -11.66 -7.42
N PRO A 181 -29.57 -12.48 -8.51
CA PRO A 181 -28.38 -13.14 -9.07
C PRO A 181 -27.28 -12.17 -9.51
N TRP A 182 -27.65 -10.93 -9.81
CA TRP A 182 -26.72 -9.90 -10.32
C TRP A 182 -26.67 -8.65 -9.44
N GLY A 183 -27.25 -8.69 -8.25
CA GLY A 183 -27.33 -7.53 -7.37
C GLY A 183 -28.27 -6.42 -7.87
N VAL A 184 -29.22 -6.75 -8.75
CA VAL A 184 -30.17 -5.76 -9.32
C VAL A 184 -31.02 -5.13 -8.24
N SER A 185 -31.65 -5.96 -7.42
CA SER A 185 -32.55 -5.50 -6.36
C SER A 185 -31.80 -4.79 -5.25
N THR A 186 -30.60 -5.25 -4.89
CA THR A 186 -29.71 -4.56 -3.96
C THR A 186 -29.33 -3.16 -4.46
N ASN A 187 -28.90 -3.02 -5.70
CA ASN A 187 -28.58 -1.72 -6.29
C ASN A 187 -29.79 -0.76 -6.27
N LEU A 188 -30.98 -1.28 -6.57
CA LEU A 188 -32.20 -0.48 -6.54
C LEU A 188 -32.60 -0.08 -5.12
N MET A 189 -32.42 -0.96 -4.13
CA MET A 189 -32.63 -0.62 -2.72
C MET A 189 -31.65 0.45 -2.23
N GLU A 190 -30.38 0.34 -2.61
CA GLU A 190 -29.36 1.36 -2.31
C GLU A 190 -29.69 2.71 -2.96
N LEU A 191 -30.20 2.69 -4.20
CA LEU A 191 -30.62 3.92 -4.89
C LEU A 191 -31.77 4.62 -4.16
N LEU A 192 -32.72 3.87 -3.57
CA LEU A 192 -33.82 4.42 -2.78
C LEU A 192 -33.38 5.02 -1.44
N GLN A 193 -32.16 4.71 -0.95
CA GLN A 193 -31.60 5.29 0.28
C GLN A 193 -31.15 6.75 0.13
N GLU A 194 -31.25 7.34 -1.06
CA GLU A 194 -30.90 8.76 -1.24
C GLU A 194 -31.74 9.68 -0.34
N LYS A 195 -31.04 10.59 0.37
CA LYS A 195 -31.65 11.52 1.33
C LYS A 195 -32.85 12.30 0.76
N LYS A 196 -32.76 12.76 -0.51
CA LYS A 196 -33.84 13.50 -1.19
C LYS A 196 -35.11 12.67 -1.37
N LEU A 197 -35.01 11.36 -1.44
CA LEU A 197 -36.17 10.45 -1.51
C LEU A 197 -36.73 10.18 -0.11
N GLN A 198 -35.89 10.01 0.88
CA GLN A 198 -36.29 9.84 2.28
C GLN A 198 -37.11 11.04 2.77
N GLU A 199 -36.69 12.25 2.44
CA GLU A 199 -37.39 13.51 2.79
C GLU A 199 -38.81 13.57 2.19
N ARG A 200 -39.06 12.85 1.09
CA ARG A 200 -40.37 12.81 0.41
C ARG A 200 -41.32 11.76 0.97
N GLN A 201 -40.86 10.85 1.82
CA GLN A 201 -41.66 9.80 2.48
C GLN A 201 -42.49 8.97 1.47
N LEU A 202 -41.93 8.57 0.33
CA LEU A 202 -42.63 7.91 -0.76
C LEU A 202 -42.78 6.38 -0.57
N PHE A 203 -42.09 5.81 0.43
CA PHE A 203 -42.04 4.36 0.68
C PHE A 203 -41.88 4.07 2.18
N ASP A 204 -42.17 2.81 2.56
CA ASP A 204 -41.96 2.32 3.92
C ASP A 204 -40.55 1.70 4.06
N PRO A 205 -39.64 2.32 4.82
CA PRO A 205 -38.29 1.80 5.05
C PRO A 205 -38.28 0.40 5.67
N ILE A 206 -39.24 0.09 6.53
CA ILE A 206 -39.26 -1.19 7.23
C ILE A 206 -39.57 -2.33 6.29
N LYS A 207 -40.35 -2.12 5.24
CA LYS A 207 -40.63 -3.13 4.19
C LYS A 207 -39.30 -3.60 3.56
N TYR A 208 -38.43 -2.67 3.16
CA TYR A 208 -37.16 -3.00 2.55
C TYR A 208 -36.17 -3.65 3.54
N ALA A 209 -36.19 -3.22 4.79
CA ALA A 209 -35.39 -3.85 5.83
C ALA A 209 -35.77 -5.35 5.99
N VAL A 210 -37.04 -5.67 5.99
CA VAL A 210 -37.53 -7.08 6.11
C VAL A 210 -37.10 -7.90 4.89
N ILE A 211 -37.29 -7.37 3.67
CA ILE A 211 -36.92 -8.08 2.44
C ILE A 211 -35.40 -8.36 2.43
N ALA A 212 -34.59 -7.35 2.75
CA ALA A 212 -33.12 -7.50 2.77
C ALA A 212 -32.65 -8.46 3.89
N GLU A 213 -33.35 -8.49 5.04
CA GLU A 213 -33.06 -9.42 6.13
C GLU A 213 -33.34 -10.89 5.71
N GLU A 214 -34.43 -11.15 5.00
CA GLU A 214 -34.71 -12.48 4.47
C GLU A 214 -33.66 -12.94 3.48
N TRP A 215 -33.24 -12.08 2.57
CA TRP A 215 -32.16 -12.38 1.63
C TRP A 215 -30.82 -12.61 2.33
N ALA A 216 -30.50 -11.81 3.36
CA ALA A 216 -29.31 -12.01 4.14
C ALA A 216 -29.23 -13.37 4.80
N LYS A 217 -30.37 -13.83 5.41
CA LYS A 217 -30.49 -15.15 6.02
C LYS A 217 -30.38 -16.27 4.98
N GLN A 218 -30.98 -16.09 3.80
CA GLN A 218 -30.86 -17.07 2.73
C GLN A 218 -29.45 -17.17 2.20
N ALA A 219 -28.79 -16.05 1.96
CA ALA A 219 -27.39 -16.02 1.53
C ALA A 219 -26.43 -16.69 2.55
N GLU A 220 -26.70 -16.53 3.85
CA GLU A 220 -25.96 -17.26 4.89
C GLU A 220 -26.17 -18.78 4.79
N LEU A 221 -27.41 -19.25 4.52
CA LEU A 221 -27.70 -20.68 4.34
C LEU A 221 -27.03 -21.25 3.10
N ASP A 222 -26.89 -20.43 2.06
CA ASP A 222 -26.26 -20.79 0.79
C ASP A 222 -24.74 -20.65 0.84
N HIS A 223 -24.15 -20.22 1.97
CA HIS A 223 -22.74 -19.93 2.15
C HIS A 223 -22.22 -18.82 1.21
N ASP A 224 -23.10 -17.95 0.72
CA ASP A 224 -22.74 -16.73 0.01
C ASP A 224 -22.45 -15.60 1.01
N TRP A 225 -21.25 -15.62 1.59
CA TRP A 225 -20.85 -14.67 2.62
C TRP A 225 -20.73 -13.25 2.10
N HIS A 226 -20.41 -13.07 0.83
CA HIS A 226 -20.36 -11.76 0.20
C HIS A 226 -21.76 -11.15 0.06
N GLY A 227 -22.71 -11.93 -0.47
CA GLY A 227 -24.11 -11.54 -0.55
C GLY A 227 -24.71 -11.28 0.82
N ALA A 228 -24.50 -12.18 1.79
CA ALA A 228 -25.00 -12.03 3.15
C ALA A 228 -24.52 -10.70 3.79
N ARG A 229 -23.26 -10.35 3.68
CA ARG A 229 -22.72 -9.06 4.18
C ARG A 229 -23.41 -7.86 3.54
N ARG A 230 -23.61 -7.91 2.24
CA ARG A 230 -24.26 -6.82 1.50
C ARG A 230 -25.71 -6.66 1.96
N TYR A 231 -26.46 -7.76 2.05
CA TYR A 231 -27.85 -7.72 2.46
C TYR A 231 -28.00 -7.29 3.93
N TRP A 232 -27.16 -7.75 4.86
CA TRP A 232 -27.17 -7.27 6.24
C TRP A 232 -26.82 -5.77 6.33
N GLY A 233 -25.90 -5.26 5.50
CA GLY A 233 -25.59 -3.84 5.40
C GLY A 233 -26.80 -3.02 4.95
N ILE A 234 -27.51 -3.48 3.94
CA ILE A 234 -28.76 -2.86 3.45
C ILE A 234 -29.85 -2.91 4.52
N THR A 235 -30.01 -4.04 5.20
CA THR A 235 -30.95 -4.19 6.33
C THR A 235 -30.66 -3.16 7.42
N ALA A 236 -29.40 -2.99 7.79
CA ALA A 236 -28.99 -2.03 8.81
C ALA A 236 -29.34 -0.58 8.42
N GLU A 237 -29.08 -0.22 7.16
CA GLU A 237 -29.36 1.13 6.68
C GLU A 237 -30.86 1.41 6.60
N TRP A 238 -31.66 0.47 6.11
CA TRP A 238 -33.13 0.62 6.08
C TRP A 238 -33.74 0.71 7.48
N HIS A 239 -33.26 -0.08 8.46
CA HIS A 239 -33.68 0.09 9.85
C HIS A 239 -33.25 1.44 10.43
N HIS A 240 -32.07 1.94 10.06
CA HIS A 240 -31.62 3.28 10.47
C HIS A 240 -32.52 4.37 9.89
N ILE A 241 -32.84 4.31 8.59
CA ILE A 241 -33.78 5.23 7.93
C ILE A 241 -35.16 5.15 8.60
N GLY A 242 -35.62 3.95 8.94
CA GLY A 242 -36.88 3.71 9.67
C GLY A 242 -36.82 4.05 11.16
N LYS A 243 -35.70 4.65 11.64
CA LYS A 243 -35.47 5.06 13.05
C LYS A 243 -35.53 3.90 14.05
N ASN A 244 -35.31 2.67 13.58
CA ASN A 244 -35.21 1.49 14.43
C ASN A 244 -33.73 1.21 14.75
N VAL A 245 -33.19 1.97 15.73
CA VAL A 245 -31.75 1.96 16.06
C VAL A 245 -31.29 0.59 16.55
N GLU A 246 -32.09 -0.11 17.34
CA GLU A 246 -31.77 -1.44 17.89
C GLU A 246 -31.59 -2.49 16.78
N LYS A 247 -32.57 -2.59 15.87
CA LYS A 247 -32.47 -3.52 14.73
C LYS A 247 -31.38 -3.12 13.75
N ALA A 248 -31.13 -1.83 13.54
CA ALA A 248 -30.01 -1.37 12.72
C ALA A 248 -28.66 -1.81 13.33
N HIS A 249 -28.51 -1.71 14.65
CA HIS A 249 -27.33 -2.21 15.35
C HIS A 249 -27.18 -3.73 15.22
N THR A 250 -28.25 -4.48 15.46
CA THR A 250 -28.27 -5.93 15.32
C THR A 250 -27.84 -6.37 13.92
N ALA A 251 -28.36 -5.72 12.86
CA ALA A 251 -28.00 -6.03 11.49
C ALA A 251 -26.50 -5.72 11.20
N ARG A 252 -25.94 -4.65 11.75
CA ARG A 252 -24.49 -4.36 11.67
C ARG A 252 -23.66 -5.42 12.38
N MET A 253 -24.14 -5.93 13.52
CA MET A 253 -23.49 -7.05 14.22
C MET A 253 -23.47 -8.31 13.34
N TYR A 254 -24.57 -8.63 12.65
CA TYR A 254 -24.61 -9.74 11.70
C TYR A 254 -23.68 -9.53 10.52
N THR A 255 -23.56 -8.30 9.99
CA THR A 255 -22.59 -7.98 8.95
C THR A 255 -21.16 -8.33 9.38
N ALA A 256 -20.76 -7.95 10.60
CA ALA A 256 -19.44 -8.31 11.13
C ALA A 256 -19.28 -9.81 11.37
N GLU A 257 -20.34 -10.49 11.83
CA GLU A 257 -20.35 -11.90 12.12
C GLU A 257 -20.21 -12.79 10.88
N THR A 258 -20.65 -12.31 9.70
CA THR A 258 -20.46 -13.07 8.45
C THR A 258 -18.99 -13.31 8.12
N TYR A 259 -18.08 -12.41 8.45
CA TYR A 259 -16.64 -12.65 8.28
C TYR A 259 -16.12 -13.78 9.17
N ARG A 260 -16.63 -13.88 10.40
CA ARG A 260 -16.28 -14.98 11.31
C ARG A 260 -16.81 -16.33 10.77
N LYS A 261 -18.05 -16.34 10.29
CA LYS A 261 -18.65 -17.52 9.66
C LYS A 261 -17.92 -17.94 8.39
N GLU A 262 -17.50 -16.98 7.55
CA GLU A 262 -16.67 -17.24 6.36
C GLU A 262 -15.33 -17.88 6.72
N ALA A 263 -14.69 -17.41 7.80
CA ALA A 263 -13.46 -18.00 8.31
C ALA A 263 -13.66 -19.47 8.74
N GLU A 264 -14.76 -19.79 9.43
CA GLU A 264 -15.11 -21.16 9.81
C GLU A 264 -15.41 -22.03 8.57
N ASP A 265 -16.12 -21.48 7.59
CA ASP A 265 -16.42 -22.16 6.33
C ASP A 265 -15.14 -22.49 5.52
N SER A 266 -14.15 -21.60 5.55
CA SER A 266 -12.85 -21.82 4.91
C SER A 266 -12.09 -23.01 5.50
N LEU A 267 -12.33 -23.35 6.76
CA LEU A 267 -11.72 -24.53 7.41
C LEU A 267 -12.46 -25.84 7.04
N ASN A 268 -13.71 -25.76 6.66
CA ASN A 268 -14.52 -26.92 6.26
C ASN A 268 -14.35 -27.29 4.78
N LYS A 269 -13.70 -26.43 4.00
CA LYS A 269 -13.39 -26.68 2.58
C LYS A 269 -12.12 -27.49 2.41
N HIS A 270 -11.98 -28.18 1.30
CA HIS A 270 -10.78 -28.94 0.95
C HIS A 270 -10.11 -28.28 -0.29
N PRO A 271 -8.81 -27.93 -0.22
CA PRO A 271 -7.94 -28.03 0.97
C PRO A 271 -8.31 -26.99 2.05
N THR A 272 -8.18 -27.39 3.32
CA THR A 272 -8.34 -26.50 4.47
C THR A 272 -7.30 -25.38 4.41
N SER A 273 -7.70 -24.12 4.64
CA SER A 273 -6.76 -22.99 4.64
C SER A 273 -6.91 -22.13 5.90
N TYR A 274 -5.97 -22.30 6.82
CA TYR A 274 -5.84 -21.43 8.00
C TYR A 274 -5.38 -20.02 7.60
N PHE A 275 -4.62 -19.91 6.50
CA PHE A 275 -4.22 -18.61 5.98
C PHE A 275 -5.44 -17.79 5.57
N LYS A 276 -6.33 -18.34 4.74
CA LYS A 276 -7.58 -17.68 4.34
C LYS A 276 -8.47 -17.38 5.55
N ALA A 277 -8.68 -18.36 6.43
CA ALA A 277 -9.48 -18.20 7.64
C ALA A 277 -8.94 -17.09 8.57
N SER A 278 -7.61 -16.97 8.71
CA SER A 278 -7.00 -15.89 9.51
C SER A 278 -7.23 -14.51 8.88
N GLN A 279 -7.22 -14.40 7.56
CA GLN A 279 -7.52 -13.14 6.89
C GLN A 279 -8.98 -12.72 7.09
N ASP A 280 -9.92 -13.66 7.02
CA ASP A 280 -11.34 -13.36 7.23
C ASP A 280 -11.63 -13.03 8.70
N LEU A 281 -10.96 -13.70 9.68
CA LEU A 281 -11.04 -13.31 11.09
C LEU A 281 -10.47 -11.91 11.34
N LYS A 282 -9.41 -11.50 10.63
CA LYS A 282 -8.89 -10.13 10.72
C LYS A 282 -9.94 -9.12 10.25
N LYS A 283 -10.64 -9.39 9.14
CA LYS A 283 -11.74 -8.54 8.66
C LYS A 283 -12.89 -8.50 9.68
N ALA A 284 -13.22 -9.64 10.31
CA ALA A 284 -14.21 -9.69 11.40
C ALA A 284 -13.80 -8.77 12.56
N PHE A 285 -12.56 -8.86 13.01
CA PHE A 285 -12.02 -8.03 14.08
C PHE A 285 -12.13 -6.53 13.73
N GLU A 286 -11.71 -6.14 12.53
CA GLU A 286 -11.79 -4.75 12.06
C GLU A 286 -13.26 -4.26 11.97
N ALA A 287 -14.19 -5.13 11.56
CA ALA A 287 -15.60 -4.78 11.49
C ALA A 287 -16.20 -4.55 12.89
N PHE A 288 -15.88 -5.40 13.86
CA PHE A 288 -16.33 -5.23 15.25
C PHE A 288 -15.67 -4.02 15.94
N GLU A 289 -14.39 -3.71 15.66
CA GLU A 289 -13.74 -2.49 16.18
C GLU A 289 -14.43 -1.20 15.64
N ARG A 290 -14.83 -1.19 14.38
CA ARG A 290 -15.62 -0.07 13.83
C ARG A 290 -16.98 0.07 14.54
N LEU A 291 -17.67 -1.04 14.80
CA LEU A 291 -18.93 -1.02 15.55
C LEU A 291 -18.74 -0.51 16.98
N LYS A 292 -17.70 -0.95 17.67
CA LYS A 292 -17.36 -0.49 19.02
C LYS A 292 -17.19 1.02 19.11
N SER A 293 -16.65 1.64 18.05
CA SER A 293 -16.48 3.10 18.01
C SER A 293 -17.82 3.86 17.91
N GLN A 294 -18.90 3.20 17.50
CA GLN A 294 -20.23 3.78 17.26
C GLN A 294 -21.25 3.48 18.35
N CYS A 295 -20.90 2.63 19.33
CA CYS A 295 -21.82 2.16 20.36
C CYS A 295 -21.46 2.68 21.74
N GLU A 296 -22.49 3.00 22.56
CA GLU A 296 -22.33 3.36 23.96
C GLU A 296 -22.07 2.12 24.83
N GLU A 297 -22.81 1.04 24.63
CA GLU A 297 -22.63 -0.24 25.32
C GLU A 297 -21.63 -1.12 24.56
N LYS A 298 -20.46 -1.35 25.15
CA LYS A 298 -19.31 -2.03 24.53
C LYS A 298 -19.07 -3.45 25.03
N GLY A 299 -19.83 -3.91 26.04
CA GLY A 299 -19.55 -5.19 26.73
C GLY A 299 -19.57 -6.40 25.80
N GLU A 300 -20.64 -6.61 25.07
CA GLU A 300 -20.77 -7.74 24.13
C GLU A 300 -19.74 -7.69 23.01
N ILE A 301 -19.51 -6.50 22.43
CA ILE A 301 -18.53 -6.33 21.35
C ILE A 301 -17.12 -6.64 21.84
N ASN A 302 -16.74 -6.21 23.06
CA ASN A 302 -15.43 -6.52 23.62
C ASN A 302 -15.23 -8.02 23.78
N THR A 303 -16.22 -8.76 24.29
CA THR A 303 -16.14 -10.22 24.42
C THR A 303 -15.92 -10.89 23.06
N LYS A 304 -16.67 -10.46 22.02
CA LYS A 304 -16.48 -10.97 20.65
C LYS A 304 -15.11 -10.64 20.10
N LEU A 305 -14.59 -9.43 20.31
CA LEU A 305 -13.25 -9.02 19.88
C LEU A 305 -12.17 -9.87 20.53
N GLU A 306 -12.26 -10.16 21.82
CA GLU A 306 -11.31 -11.03 22.52
C GLU A 306 -11.33 -12.45 21.97
N GLU A 307 -12.52 -13.01 21.73
CA GLU A 307 -12.68 -14.36 21.15
C GLU A 307 -12.08 -14.41 19.73
N ILE A 308 -12.44 -13.45 18.86
CA ILE A 308 -11.95 -13.37 17.49
C ILE A 308 -10.43 -13.21 17.49
N HIS A 309 -9.88 -12.34 18.36
CA HIS A 309 -8.44 -12.13 18.45
C HIS A 309 -7.70 -13.41 18.86
N LYS A 310 -8.21 -14.13 19.84
CA LYS A 310 -7.62 -15.41 20.26
C LYS A 310 -7.59 -16.42 19.12
N ARG A 311 -8.70 -16.59 18.41
CA ARG A 311 -8.78 -17.49 17.24
C ARG A 311 -7.88 -17.02 16.09
N LEU A 312 -7.81 -15.71 15.86
CA LEU A 312 -6.93 -15.13 14.85
C LEU A 312 -5.46 -15.51 15.11
N LEU A 313 -4.99 -15.37 16.34
CA LEU A 313 -3.63 -15.76 16.70
C LEU A 313 -3.38 -17.26 16.51
N GLU A 314 -4.34 -18.11 16.90
CA GLU A 314 -4.26 -19.56 16.67
C GLU A 314 -4.19 -19.92 15.19
N TYR A 315 -5.05 -19.32 14.35
CA TYR A 315 -5.07 -19.61 12.91
C TYR A 315 -3.85 -19.06 12.20
N GLN A 316 -3.34 -17.91 12.59
CA GLN A 316 -2.07 -17.37 12.10
C GLN A 316 -0.89 -18.33 12.39
N GLN A 317 -0.83 -18.88 13.60
CA GLN A 317 0.20 -19.87 13.93
C GLN A 317 0.07 -21.14 13.08
N LYS A 318 -1.15 -21.64 12.85
CA LYS A 318 -1.38 -22.83 12.02
C LYS A 318 -1.09 -22.54 10.53
N SER A 319 -1.36 -21.35 10.05
CA SER A 319 -1.14 -20.96 8.65
C SER A 319 0.35 -20.95 8.27
N SER A 320 1.27 -20.79 9.22
CA SER A 320 2.70 -20.90 8.94
C SER A 320 3.11 -22.26 8.36
N ASN A 321 2.36 -23.33 8.68
CA ASN A 321 2.60 -24.66 8.17
C ASN A 321 2.07 -24.88 6.72
N GLU A 322 1.25 -23.94 6.22
CA GLU A 322 0.72 -23.98 4.85
C GLU A 322 1.68 -23.32 3.84
N LEU A 323 2.73 -22.63 4.35
CA LEU A 323 3.67 -21.92 3.51
C LEU A 323 4.59 -22.89 2.79
N ILE A 324 4.74 -22.70 1.48
CA ILE A 324 5.69 -23.44 0.65
C ILE A 324 7.00 -22.66 0.63
N VAL A 325 8.08 -23.29 1.04
CA VAL A 325 9.41 -22.70 0.94
C VAL A 325 9.88 -22.78 -0.52
N ILE A 326 10.06 -21.63 -1.13
CA ILE A 326 10.71 -21.51 -2.44
C ILE A 326 12.17 -21.18 -2.19
N SER A 327 13.08 -22.06 -2.60
CA SER A 327 14.52 -21.86 -2.57
C SER A 327 15.07 -21.69 -3.97
N SER A 328 16.01 -20.77 -4.14
CA SER A 328 16.82 -20.62 -5.35
C SER A 328 18.29 -20.85 -5.01
N GLU A 329 19.02 -21.52 -5.87
CA GLU A 329 20.47 -21.71 -5.74
C GLU A 329 21.20 -20.58 -6.46
N LEU A 330 22.14 -19.95 -5.77
CA LEU A 330 23.05 -18.97 -6.36
C LEU A 330 24.40 -19.66 -6.61
N ASN A 331 24.73 -19.92 -7.86
CA ASN A 331 26.00 -20.49 -8.25
C ASN A 331 27.03 -19.38 -8.51
N LEU A 332 28.00 -19.27 -7.61
CA LEU A 332 29.14 -18.35 -7.76
C LEU A 332 30.30 -19.08 -8.36
N SER A 333 30.94 -18.49 -9.37
CA SER A 333 32.16 -19.04 -9.91
C SER A 333 33.33 -18.84 -8.93
N GLN A 334 34.27 -19.79 -8.91
CA GLN A 334 35.48 -19.69 -8.11
C GLN A 334 36.25 -18.38 -8.41
N LYS A 335 36.23 -17.94 -9.66
CA LYS A 335 36.89 -16.70 -10.09
C LYS A 335 36.29 -15.44 -9.48
N GLU A 336 34.97 -15.38 -9.36
CA GLU A 336 34.28 -14.24 -8.67
C GLU A 336 34.63 -14.21 -7.18
N MET A 337 34.68 -15.37 -6.53
CA MET A 337 35.12 -15.48 -5.14
C MET A 337 36.58 -15.04 -4.94
N GLU A 338 37.49 -15.41 -5.84
CA GLU A 338 38.89 -15.01 -5.80
C GLU A 338 39.06 -13.49 -5.93
N VAL A 339 38.25 -12.83 -6.77
CA VAL A 339 38.23 -11.38 -6.90
C VAL A 339 37.82 -10.69 -5.57
N VAL A 340 36.76 -11.18 -4.91
CA VAL A 340 36.31 -10.66 -3.61
C VAL A 340 37.41 -10.80 -2.55
N ILE A 341 37.99 -11.98 -2.46
CA ILE A 341 39.04 -12.29 -1.47
C ILE A 341 40.33 -11.48 -1.72
N SER A 342 40.67 -11.20 -2.97
CA SER A 342 41.90 -10.44 -3.33
C SER A 342 41.94 -9.04 -2.71
N ASN A 343 40.77 -8.45 -2.41
CA ASN A 343 40.70 -7.13 -1.78
C ASN A 343 41.19 -7.09 -0.33
N VAL A 344 41.23 -8.26 0.34
CA VAL A 344 41.58 -8.36 1.76
C VAL A 344 42.80 -9.25 2.00
N LYS A 345 43.08 -10.22 1.11
CA LYS A 345 44.11 -11.24 1.26
C LYS A 345 45.52 -10.64 1.27
N GLY A 346 46.36 -11.11 2.21
CA GLY A 346 47.76 -10.73 2.31
C GLY A 346 48.04 -9.29 2.74
N LYS A 347 47.04 -8.59 3.23
CA LYS A 347 47.16 -7.20 3.73
C LYS A 347 47.30 -7.18 5.24
N GLU A 348 47.86 -6.08 5.77
CA GLU A 348 47.85 -5.82 7.21
C GLU A 348 46.40 -5.69 7.71
N PHE A 349 46.16 -5.97 8.98
CA PHE A 349 44.78 -6.09 9.53
C PHE A 349 43.89 -4.87 9.24
N LEU A 350 44.33 -3.67 9.59
CA LEU A 350 43.54 -2.46 9.35
C LEU A 350 43.34 -2.15 7.85
N GLU A 351 44.32 -2.51 7.04
CA GLU A 351 44.22 -2.39 5.58
C GLU A 351 43.21 -3.38 5.01
N ALA A 352 43.19 -4.63 5.50
CA ALA A 352 42.22 -5.66 5.11
C ALA A 352 40.80 -5.26 5.53
N ILE A 353 40.62 -4.75 6.75
CA ILE A 353 39.34 -4.23 7.25
C ILE A 353 38.88 -3.02 6.42
N SER A 354 39.78 -2.10 6.06
CA SER A 354 39.49 -0.99 5.15
C SER A 354 39.08 -1.47 3.77
N GLY A 355 39.78 -2.49 3.24
CA GLY A 355 39.43 -3.12 1.97
C GLY A 355 38.01 -3.68 1.97
N LEU A 356 37.62 -4.38 3.03
CA LEU A 356 36.27 -4.91 3.21
C LEU A 356 35.22 -3.78 3.34
N ALA A 357 35.50 -2.73 4.10
CA ALA A 357 34.59 -1.61 4.28
C ALA A 357 34.30 -0.86 2.96
N ARG A 358 35.25 -0.84 2.03
CA ARG A 358 35.16 -0.13 0.74
C ARG A 358 34.45 -0.92 -0.35
N PHE A 359 33.93 -2.10 -0.09
CA PHE A 359 33.10 -2.80 -1.07
C PHE A 359 31.95 -1.92 -1.51
N VAL A 360 31.74 -1.84 -2.84
CA VAL A 360 30.75 -0.96 -3.43
C VAL A 360 29.35 -1.54 -3.19
N ILE A 361 28.48 -0.79 -2.56
CA ILE A 361 27.06 -1.11 -2.56
C ILE A 361 26.52 -0.79 -3.96
N PRO A 362 25.90 -1.72 -4.67
CA PRO A 362 25.13 -1.37 -5.86
C PRO A 362 24.06 -0.36 -5.46
N ARG A 363 23.86 0.66 -6.26
CA ARG A 363 22.83 1.68 -6.00
C ARG A 363 21.46 1.00 -5.87
N GLN A 364 20.95 0.91 -4.66
CA GLN A 364 19.70 0.20 -4.37
C GLN A 364 18.49 0.88 -5.01
N VAL A 365 18.53 2.22 -5.12
CA VAL A 365 17.50 3.00 -5.82
C VAL A 365 17.42 2.64 -7.31
N SER A 366 18.56 2.34 -7.97
CA SER A 366 18.54 1.95 -9.39
C SER A 366 18.12 0.51 -9.62
N VAL A 367 18.40 -0.39 -8.67
CA VAL A 367 17.95 -1.80 -8.72
C VAL A 367 16.45 -1.86 -8.50
N SER A 368 15.92 -1.08 -7.57
CA SER A 368 14.49 -1.04 -7.26
C SER A 368 13.61 -0.50 -8.41
N SER A 369 14.16 0.39 -9.27
CA SER A 369 13.42 0.90 -10.42
C SER A 369 13.41 -0.06 -11.61
N GLN A 370 14.43 -0.90 -11.77
CA GLN A 370 14.49 -1.87 -12.88
C GLN A 370 13.59 -3.10 -12.66
N THR A 371 13.42 -3.54 -11.42
CA THR A 371 12.62 -4.73 -11.10
C THR A 371 11.10 -4.50 -11.12
N VAL A 372 10.63 -3.27 -11.01
CA VAL A 372 9.19 -2.94 -11.18
C VAL A 372 8.73 -3.18 -12.62
N GLU A 373 9.61 -3.03 -13.61
CA GLU A 373 9.27 -3.30 -15.02
C GLU A 373 9.28 -4.80 -15.38
N GLU A 374 10.03 -5.63 -14.64
CA GLU A 374 10.14 -7.08 -14.91
C GLU A 374 9.06 -7.94 -14.22
N ASN A 375 8.40 -7.44 -13.17
CA ASN A 375 7.42 -8.20 -12.37
C ASN A 375 5.95 -8.09 -12.86
N GLY A 376 5.72 -8.19 -14.16
CA GLY A 376 4.44 -7.92 -14.84
C GLY A 376 3.15 -8.55 -14.29
N LEU A 377 3.18 -9.64 -13.52
CA LEU A 377 1.99 -10.27 -12.92
C LEU A 377 1.99 -10.27 -11.39
N SER A 378 3.15 -10.22 -10.74
CA SER A 378 3.23 -10.22 -9.26
C SER A 378 2.68 -8.93 -8.64
N GLY A 379 2.74 -7.80 -9.34
CA GLY A 379 2.15 -6.54 -8.89
C GLY A 379 0.61 -6.52 -8.83
N LEU A 380 -0.06 -7.53 -9.37
CA LEU A 380 -1.53 -7.66 -9.33
C LEU A 380 -2.03 -8.36 -8.05
N PHE A 381 -1.15 -8.98 -7.27
CA PHE A 381 -1.53 -9.67 -6.04
C PHE A 381 -1.00 -8.91 -4.83
N PRO A 382 -1.83 -8.64 -3.80
CA PRO A 382 -1.38 -8.01 -2.58
C PRO A 382 -0.43 -8.96 -1.84
N GLU A 383 0.85 -8.63 -1.83
CA GLU A 383 1.86 -9.35 -1.07
C GLU A 383 1.91 -8.84 0.37
N GLY A 384 1.95 -9.74 1.32
CA GLY A 384 2.06 -9.43 2.74
C GLY A 384 3.25 -10.15 3.35
N LYS A 385 4.09 -9.43 4.08
CA LYS A 385 5.17 -10.03 4.88
C LYS A 385 4.59 -10.65 6.14
N ILE A 386 4.85 -11.94 6.34
CA ILE A 386 4.42 -12.70 7.51
C ILE A 386 5.63 -13.02 8.37
N ASN A 387 5.48 -12.96 9.70
CA ASN A 387 6.49 -13.45 10.64
C ASN A 387 6.36 -14.96 10.88
N GLU A 388 7.26 -15.53 11.65
CA GLU A 388 7.27 -16.97 12.00
C GLU A 388 6.00 -17.46 12.73
N MET A 389 5.25 -16.53 13.33
CA MET A 389 3.96 -16.81 13.97
C MET A 389 2.76 -16.65 13.02
N GLY A 390 2.99 -16.51 11.70
CA GLY A 390 1.95 -16.29 10.71
C GLY A 390 1.27 -14.92 10.76
N LYS A 391 1.79 -13.98 11.58
CA LYS A 391 1.23 -12.61 11.67
C LYS A 391 1.68 -11.78 10.49
N VAL A 392 0.75 -11.10 9.83
CA VAL A 392 1.07 -10.11 8.80
C VAL A 392 1.71 -8.90 9.48
N VAL A 393 3.00 -8.67 9.24
CA VAL A 393 3.78 -7.59 9.85
C VAL A 393 3.97 -6.40 8.94
N ALA A 394 3.84 -6.59 7.61
CA ALA A 394 3.85 -5.52 6.62
C ALA A 394 3.02 -5.92 5.41
N HIS A 395 2.48 -4.94 4.70
CA HIS A 395 2.00 -5.09 3.33
C HIS A 395 3.05 -4.53 2.39
N GLN A 396 3.03 -4.96 1.13
CA GLN A 396 3.95 -4.47 0.10
C GLN A 396 3.94 -2.93 0.13
N SER A 397 5.12 -2.36 0.36
CA SER A 397 5.29 -0.91 0.31
C SER A 397 5.76 -0.50 -1.08
N SER A 398 5.36 0.68 -1.52
CA SER A 398 5.85 1.29 -2.76
C SER A 398 7.38 1.53 -2.77
N ASN A 399 8.07 1.27 -1.67
CA ASN A 399 9.48 1.64 -1.46
C ASN A 399 10.46 0.49 -1.71
N ASN A 400 10.06 -0.65 -2.25
CA ASN A 400 10.92 -1.79 -2.61
C ASN A 400 11.89 -2.29 -1.50
N GLN A 401 11.59 -1.99 -0.23
CA GLN A 401 12.45 -2.33 0.91
C GLN A 401 12.55 -3.86 1.15
N GLU A 402 11.56 -4.62 0.73
CA GLU A 402 11.59 -6.09 0.84
C GLU A 402 12.62 -6.68 -0.13
N GLU A 403 12.66 -6.18 -1.34
CA GLU A 403 13.63 -6.59 -2.34
C GLU A 403 15.05 -6.17 -1.94
N ALA A 404 15.20 -4.95 -1.43
CA ALA A 404 16.45 -4.50 -0.84
C ALA A 404 16.94 -5.44 0.27
N ALA A 405 16.05 -5.90 1.16
CA ALA A 405 16.41 -6.84 2.22
C ALA A 405 16.84 -8.22 1.67
N ARG A 406 16.27 -8.70 0.58
CA ARG A 406 16.74 -9.92 -0.12
C ARG A 406 18.14 -9.70 -0.69
N TYR A 407 18.31 -8.57 -1.36
CA TYR A 407 19.58 -8.20 -1.96
C TYR A 407 20.69 -8.07 -0.92
N GLN A 408 20.43 -7.40 0.21
CA GLN A 408 21.35 -7.27 1.34
C GLN A 408 21.86 -8.63 1.86
N LYS A 409 20.96 -9.62 1.96
CA LYS A 409 21.32 -10.99 2.37
C LYS A 409 22.23 -11.67 1.33
N ILE A 410 21.92 -11.55 0.06
CA ILE A 410 22.72 -12.10 -1.04
C ILE A 410 24.10 -11.45 -1.04
N TYR A 411 24.13 -10.13 -0.96
CA TYR A 411 25.38 -9.36 -0.93
C TYR A 411 26.27 -9.76 0.25
N ALA A 412 25.69 -9.92 1.42
CA ALA A 412 26.42 -10.37 2.60
C ALA A 412 27.03 -11.76 2.40
N LEU A 413 26.23 -12.69 1.85
CA LEU A 413 26.69 -14.05 1.62
C LEU A 413 27.81 -14.15 0.57
N VAL A 414 27.70 -13.34 -0.49
CA VAL A 414 28.59 -13.39 -1.66
C VAL A 414 29.88 -12.61 -1.44
N PHE A 415 29.80 -11.46 -0.83
CA PHE A 415 30.93 -10.51 -0.74
C PHE A 415 31.48 -10.38 0.68
N ILE A 416 30.60 -10.13 1.68
CA ILE A 416 31.04 -9.80 3.03
C ILE A 416 31.60 -11.04 3.74
N GLU A 417 30.86 -12.14 3.78
CA GLU A 417 31.24 -13.34 4.51
C GLU A 417 32.54 -14.00 4.02
N PRO A 418 32.80 -14.14 2.71
CA PRO A 418 34.08 -14.68 2.24
C PRO A 418 35.26 -13.80 2.63
N ALA A 419 35.14 -12.47 2.49
CA ALA A 419 36.18 -11.54 2.85
C ALA A 419 36.44 -11.52 4.37
N ARG A 420 35.37 -11.50 5.18
CA ARG A 420 35.45 -11.59 6.65
C ARG A 420 36.16 -12.87 7.10
N LYS A 421 35.79 -14.01 6.54
CA LYS A 421 36.43 -15.30 6.86
C LYS A 421 37.90 -15.33 6.45
N GLN A 422 38.28 -14.69 5.35
CA GLN A 422 39.67 -14.58 4.95
C GLN A 422 40.49 -13.77 5.95
N ILE A 423 39.94 -12.63 6.44
CA ILE A 423 40.57 -11.82 7.46
C ILE A 423 40.77 -12.63 8.75
N ILE A 424 39.74 -13.37 9.21
CA ILE A 424 39.85 -14.24 10.40
C ILE A 424 40.93 -15.28 10.20
N SER A 425 40.98 -15.92 9.03
CA SER A 425 41.97 -16.95 8.73
C SER A 425 43.40 -16.42 8.84
N GLU A 426 43.68 -15.25 8.25
CA GLU A 426 45.04 -14.70 8.20
C GLU A 426 45.49 -14.04 9.51
N HIS A 427 44.60 -13.35 10.21
CA HIS A 427 44.98 -12.52 11.36
C HIS A 427 44.62 -13.14 12.73
N ILE A 428 43.84 -14.20 12.76
CA ILE A 428 43.42 -14.84 14.02
C ILE A 428 43.79 -16.32 14.04
N ILE A 429 43.39 -17.10 13.02
CA ILE A 429 43.61 -18.56 13.05
C ILE A 429 45.09 -18.91 12.79
N GLN A 430 45.72 -18.26 11.82
CA GLN A 430 47.11 -18.57 11.41
C GLN A 430 48.17 -17.85 12.30
N LYS A 431 47.76 -17.00 13.21
CA LYS A 431 48.67 -16.29 14.14
C LYS A 431 48.83 -17.07 15.46
N SER A 432 50.03 -16.96 16.07
CA SER A 432 50.23 -17.41 17.45
C SER A 432 49.42 -16.54 18.42
N GLU A 433 49.15 -17.03 19.65
CA GLU A 433 48.29 -16.34 20.62
C GLU A 433 48.72 -14.88 20.86
N ASP A 434 50.04 -14.64 20.97
CA ASP A 434 50.59 -13.27 21.19
C ASP A 434 50.39 -12.31 20.00
N HIS A 435 50.09 -12.83 18.82
CA HIS A 435 49.92 -12.07 17.60
C HIS A 435 48.49 -12.08 17.07
N LYS A 436 47.55 -12.67 17.78
CA LYS A 436 46.13 -12.65 17.42
C LYS A 436 45.55 -11.27 17.62
N ILE A 437 44.74 -10.84 16.66
CA ILE A 437 44.02 -9.59 16.74
C ILE A 437 43.01 -9.65 17.90
N LYS A 438 43.01 -8.61 18.72
CA LYS A 438 42.09 -8.37 19.86
C LYS A 438 41.19 -7.18 19.55
N GLU A 439 40.16 -6.95 20.38
CA GLU A 439 39.25 -5.81 20.29
C GLU A 439 39.98 -4.46 20.19
N SER A 440 41.07 -4.30 20.95
CA SER A 440 41.87 -3.08 21.00
C SER A 440 42.46 -2.65 19.64
N TYR A 441 42.64 -3.59 18.71
CA TYR A 441 43.13 -3.29 17.36
C TYR A 441 42.12 -2.48 16.52
N LEU A 442 40.83 -2.46 16.93
CA LEU A 442 39.80 -1.66 16.31
C LEU A 442 39.63 -0.26 16.95
N LEU A 443 40.26 0.00 18.09
CA LEU A 443 40.16 1.30 18.74
C LEU A 443 40.67 2.46 17.87
N PRO A 444 41.79 2.35 17.10
CA PRO A 444 42.20 3.42 16.20
C PRO A 444 41.18 3.80 15.15
N LEU A 445 40.34 2.83 14.71
CA LEU A 445 39.27 3.07 13.75
C LEU A 445 38.15 3.93 14.32
N VAL A 446 37.79 3.69 15.58
CA VAL A 446 36.61 4.26 16.23
C VAL A 446 36.93 5.49 17.11
N SER A 447 38.21 5.74 17.41
CA SER A 447 38.66 6.90 18.16
C SER A 447 38.73 8.17 17.27
N ASN A 448 38.34 9.30 17.83
CA ASN A 448 38.26 10.58 17.08
C ASN A 448 37.46 10.44 15.76
N ASN A 449 36.39 9.73 15.79
CA ASN A 449 35.59 9.32 14.65
C ASN A 449 34.34 10.20 14.54
N LEU A 450 33.97 10.58 13.31
CA LEU A 450 32.76 11.40 13.06
C LEU A 450 31.48 10.70 13.45
N PHE A 451 31.40 9.40 13.18
CA PHE A 451 30.20 8.59 13.44
C PHE A 451 30.11 8.16 14.89
N VAL A 452 31.25 7.98 15.58
CA VAL A 452 31.33 7.46 16.94
C VAL A 452 31.41 8.62 17.94
N PRO A 453 30.36 8.82 18.78
CA PRO A 453 30.41 9.84 19.83
C PRO A 453 31.47 9.54 20.87
N SER A 454 32.09 10.58 21.43
CA SER A 454 33.08 10.45 22.51
C SER A 454 32.54 9.64 23.68
N GLY A 455 33.36 8.72 24.23
CA GLY A 455 33.00 7.79 25.28
C GLY A 455 32.21 6.56 24.82
N ARG A 456 32.14 6.31 23.52
CA ARG A 456 31.49 5.13 22.93
C ARG A 456 32.44 4.24 22.13
N GLU A 457 33.72 4.60 22.08
CA GLU A 457 34.75 3.97 21.26
C GLU A 457 34.87 2.48 21.58
N TYR A 458 34.92 2.15 22.86
CA TYR A 458 35.04 0.75 23.30
C TYR A 458 33.81 -0.10 22.93
N LEU A 459 32.61 0.47 23.04
CA LEU A 459 31.38 -0.23 22.63
C LEU A 459 31.39 -0.55 21.14
N PHE A 460 31.80 0.41 20.30
CA PHE A 460 31.92 0.17 18.87
C PHE A 460 33.02 -0.87 18.57
N ALA A 461 34.21 -0.75 19.18
CA ALA A 461 35.30 -1.70 19.00
C ALA A 461 34.86 -3.12 19.38
N LYS A 462 34.20 -3.29 20.53
CA LYS A 462 33.68 -4.57 21.00
C LYS A 462 32.62 -5.14 20.05
N GLY A 463 31.62 -4.33 19.64
CA GLY A 463 30.58 -4.77 18.73
C GLY A 463 31.12 -5.13 17.35
N LEU A 464 32.07 -4.36 16.83
CA LEU A 464 32.73 -4.64 15.55
C LEU A 464 33.59 -5.91 15.63
N TYR A 465 34.33 -6.11 16.73
CA TYR A 465 35.11 -7.33 16.94
C TYR A 465 34.24 -8.57 17.06
N ALA A 466 33.16 -8.51 17.83
CA ALA A 466 32.20 -9.60 17.96
C ALA A 466 31.66 -10.02 16.57
N GLY A 467 31.23 -9.05 15.76
CA GLY A 467 30.73 -9.33 14.40
C GLY A 467 31.84 -9.83 13.48
N LEU A 468 33.09 -9.34 13.59
CA LEU A 468 34.24 -9.90 12.89
C LEU A 468 34.38 -11.39 13.20
N MET A 469 34.28 -11.77 14.47
CA MET A 469 34.38 -13.16 14.93
C MET A 469 33.14 -14.01 14.57
N GLY A 470 32.05 -13.41 14.11
CA GLY A 470 30.78 -14.09 13.78
C GLY A 470 29.82 -14.21 14.95
N ASP A 471 30.14 -13.62 16.09
CA ASP A 471 29.19 -13.47 17.20
C ASP A 471 28.23 -12.30 16.90
N PHE A 472 27.26 -12.57 16.03
CA PHE A 472 26.28 -11.58 15.65
C PHE A 472 25.22 -11.32 16.73
N ILE A 473 25.08 -12.19 17.72
CA ILE A 473 24.22 -11.93 18.88
C ILE A 473 24.79 -10.73 19.65
N THR A 474 26.04 -10.84 20.12
CA THR A 474 26.72 -9.76 20.84
C THR A 474 26.86 -8.51 19.97
N SER A 475 27.30 -8.66 18.73
CA SER A 475 27.47 -7.56 17.79
C SER A 475 26.20 -6.72 17.61
N THR A 476 25.08 -7.37 17.33
CA THR A 476 23.79 -6.70 17.08
C THR A 476 23.29 -5.95 18.30
N HIS A 477 23.32 -6.60 19.48
CA HIS A 477 22.84 -5.99 20.74
C HIS A 477 23.70 -4.80 21.17
N ILE A 478 24.98 -4.76 20.81
CA ILE A 478 25.83 -3.61 21.06
C ILE A 478 25.65 -2.56 19.97
N LEU A 479 25.75 -2.91 18.68
CA LEU A 479 25.86 -1.93 17.61
C LEU A 479 24.56 -1.19 17.33
N ILE A 480 23.39 -1.84 17.37
CA ILE A 480 22.12 -1.15 17.07
C ILE A 480 21.85 0.05 17.99
N PRO A 481 21.96 -0.08 19.35
CA PRO A 481 21.84 1.08 20.23
C PRO A 481 22.91 2.16 19.98
N GLN A 482 24.12 1.76 19.59
CA GLN A 482 25.17 2.72 19.28
C GLN A 482 24.91 3.48 17.97
N ILE A 483 24.40 2.80 16.93
CA ILE A 483 23.96 3.45 15.68
C ILE A 483 22.86 4.47 16.01
N GLU A 484 21.86 4.09 16.82
CA GLU A 484 20.78 5.01 17.22
C GLU A 484 21.34 6.25 17.93
N ASN A 485 22.29 6.08 18.82
CA ASN A 485 22.95 7.18 19.51
C ASN A 485 23.78 8.05 18.55
N SER A 486 24.52 7.44 17.60
CA SER A 486 25.31 8.14 16.60
C SER A 486 24.47 8.99 15.65
N VAL A 487 23.31 8.47 15.21
CA VAL A 487 22.37 9.23 14.38
C VAL A 487 21.88 10.48 15.12
N ARG A 488 21.48 10.35 16.41
CA ARG A 488 21.10 11.53 17.22
C ARG A 488 22.25 12.52 17.38
N TYR A 489 23.44 12.01 17.63
CA TYR A 489 24.65 12.84 17.75
C TYR A 489 24.90 13.63 16.47
N LEU A 490 24.87 13.00 15.31
CA LEU A 490 25.08 13.67 14.02
C LEU A 490 23.98 14.70 13.73
N LEU A 491 22.72 14.37 14.03
CA LEU A 491 21.59 15.31 13.91
C LEU A 491 21.78 16.53 14.82
N SER A 492 22.21 16.32 16.07
CA SER A 492 22.46 17.43 17.00
C SER A 492 23.62 18.33 16.53
N LYS A 493 24.64 17.76 15.91
CA LYS A 493 25.74 18.52 15.26
C LYS A 493 25.26 19.36 14.08
N ARG A 494 24.14 18.98 13.46
CA ARG A 494 23.46 19.77 12.40
C ARG A 494 22.36 20.68 12.95
N GLY A 495 22.34 20.94 14.26
CA GLY A 495 21.39 21.83 14.91
C GLY A 495 19.98 21.27 15.10
N ALA A 496 19.76 19.98 14.88
CA ALA A 496 18.48 19.35 15.15
C ALA A 496 18.31 19.08 16.65
N ILE A 497 17.08 19.29 17.16
CA ILE A 497 16.69 18.94 18.54
C ILE A 497 16.07 17.55 18.49
N THR A 498 16.80 16.55 19.00
CA THR A 498 16.40 15.13 18.95
C THR A 498 15.69 14.64 20.23
N SER A 499 15.24 15.57 21.07
CA SER A 499 14.47 15.27 22.28
C SER A 499 13.20 16.11 22.34
N GLY A 500 12.13 15.53 22.88
CA GLY A 500 10.87 16.19 23.15
C GLY A 500 10.63 16.38 24.65
N ILE A 501 9.81 17.36 25.00
CA ILE A 501 9.34 17.59 26.37
C ILE A 501 7.95 16.97 26.51
N ASP A 502 7.81 16.02 27.42
CA ASP A 502 6.50 15.44 27.74
C ASP A 502 5.77 16.30 28.78
N ASN A 503 4.93 17.20 28.28
CA ASN A 503 4.15 18.12 29.12
C ASN A 503 3.11 17.40 30.01
N LYS A 504 2.74 16.15 29.69
CA LYS A 504 1.81 15.35 30.50
C LYS A 504 2.48 14.73 31.72
N ASN A 505 3.81 14.56 31.69
CA ASN A 505 4.62 13.97 32.73
C ASN A 505 5.61 14.99 33.32
N ASN A 506 5.15 16.12 33.79
CA ASN A 506 5.95 17.13 34.51
C ASN A 506 7.21 17.62 33.77
N GLY A 507 7.16 17.70 32.44
CA GLY A 507 8.26 18.24 31.66
C GLY A 507 9.47 17.30 31.50
N ILE A 508 9.28 15.97 31.65
CA ILE A 508 10.34 14.98 31.42
C ILE A 508 10.75 15.05 29.94
N GLN A 509 12.08 15.10 29.71
CA GLN A 509 12.65 15.05 28.37
C GLN A 509 12.75 13.60 27.91
N LYS A 510 12.37 13.35 26.67
CA LYS A 510 12.41 12.02 26.04
C LYS A 510 13.15 12.10 24.72
N GLU A 511 14.19 11.28 24.58
CA GLU A 511 14.93 11.15 23.33
C GLU A 511 14.08 10.51 22.22
N ASP A 512 14.20 11.03 21.01
CA ASP A 512 13.63 10.42 19.84
C ASP A 512 14.41 9.17 19.42
N ASN A 513 13.68 8.15 19.03
CA ASN A 513 14.26 6.87 18.59
C ASN A 513 14.51 6.87 17.07
N LEU A 514 15.15 5.81 16.55
CA LEU A 514 15.46 5.66 15.13
C LEU A 514 14.22 5.73 14.21
N ASN A 515 13.06 5.25 14.68
CA ASN A 515 11.82 5.35 13.91
C ASN A 515 11.41 6.80 13.59
N ALA A 516 11.97 7.77 14.30
CA ALA A 516 11.75 9.18 14.06
C ALA A 516 12.95 9.82 13.36
N THR A 517 14.18 9.51 13.82
CA THR A 517 15.39 10.24 13.43
C THR A 517 15.89 9.91 12.03
N LEU A 518 15.54 8.76 11.45
CA LEU A 518 15.90 8.39 10.08
C LEU A 518 14.91 8.86 9.02
N PHE A 519 13.83 9.59 9.39
CA PHE A 519 12.88 10.10 8.41
C PHE A 519 13.04 11.59 8.13
N PRO A 520 13.27 11.99 6.86
CA PRO A 520 13.36 13.39 6.45
C PRO A 520 12.13 14.22 6.78
N SER A 521 10.96 13.59 6.86
CA SER A 521 9.69 14.25 7.23
C SER A 521 9.74 14.86 8.63
N LYS A 522 10.50 14.26 9.56
CA LYS A 522 10.70 14.79 10.92
C LYS A 522 12.02 15.51 11.08
N TYR A 523 13.07 14.98 10.49
CA TYR A 523 14.44 15.53 10.56
C TYR A 523 15.01 15.74 9.14
N PRO A 524 14.69 16.86 8.46
CA PRO A 524 15.20 17.14 7.12
C PRO A 524 16.74 17.11 7.03
N GLN A 525 17.42 17.41 8.14
CA GLN A 525 18.89 17.40 8.23
C GLN A 525 19.51 16.04 7.94
N ILE A 526 18.73 14.93 8.07
CA ILE A 526 19.26 13.58 7.86
C ILE A 526 19.76 13.35 6.43
N THR A 527 19.17 14.01 5.44
CA THR A 527 19.58 13.95 4.03
C THR A 527 20.87 14.71 3.74
N SER A 528 21.33 15.56 4.67
CA SER A 528 22.64 16.21 4.61
C SER A 528 23.70 15.48 5.44
N ILE A 529 23.33 14.38 6.11
CA ILE A 529 24.23 13.54 6.91
C ILE A 529 24.59 12.27 6.16
N PHE A 530 23.59 11.61 5.56
CA PHE A 530 23.79 10.37 4.83
C PHE A 530 23.44 10.57 3.36
N ASP A 531 24.24 9.95 2.48
CA ASP A 531 23.83 9.81 1.08
C ASP A 531 22.51 9.02 0.97
N GLU A 532 21.84 9.13 -0.19
CA GLU A 532 20.53 8.56 -0.42
C GLU A 532 20.53 7.04 -0.25
N ASP A 533 21.56 6.34 -0.76
CA ASP A 533 21.68 4.91 -0.69
C ASP A 533 21.91 4.43 0.75
N THR A 534 22.77 5.10 1.50
CA THR A 534 23.03 4.79 2.91
C THR A 534 21.80 5.04 3.79
N LEU A 535 21.08 6.14 3.55
CA LEU A 535 19.85 6.43 4.29
C LEU A 535 18.77 5.39 4.01
N PHE A 536 18.57 5.00 2.75
CA PHE A 536 17.64 3.96 2.34
C PHE A 536 18.00 2.61 2.99
N ASP A 537 19.28 2.23 2.99
CA ASP A 537 19.78 1.02 3.63
C ASP A 537 19.50 1.02 5.13
N LEU A 538 19.81 2.10 5.84
CA LEU A 538 19.58 2.20 7.28
C LEU A 538 18.09 2.13 7.63
N GLN A 539 17.23 2.75 6.83
CA GLN A 539 15.78 2.67 7.01
C GLN A 539 15.28 1.23 6.86
N GLY A 540 15.60 0.56 5.75
CA GLY A 540 15.17 -0.80 5.46
C GLY A 540 15.73 -1.84 6.44
N LEU A 541 17.00 -1.68 6.80
CA LEU A 541 17.70 -2.58 7.69
C LEU A 541 17.16 -2.50 9.13
N LEU A 542 16.93 -1.27 9.64
CA LEU A 542 16.70 -1.04 11.06
C LEU A 542 15.24 -0.82 11.44
N ILE A 543 14.44 -0.12 10.63
CA ILE A 543 13.14 0.40 11.07
C ILE A 543 11.95 0.07 10.16
N GLU A 544 12.15 -0.10 8.85
CA GLU A 544 11.05 -0.36 7.93
C GLU A 544 10.49 -1.78 8.08
N LYS A 545 9.17 -1.87 8.25
CA LYS A 545 8.47 -3.17 8.46
C LYS A 545 8.57 -4.08 7.25
N SER A 546 8.55 -3.54 6.05
CA SER A 546 8.76 -4.28 4.79
C SER A 546 10.22 -4.72 4.62
N GLY A 547 11.18 -3.98 5.17
CA GLY A 547 12.59 -4.34 5.24
C GLY A 547 12.91 -5.38 6.31
N SER A 548 14.14 -5.35 6.83
CA SER A 548 14.60 -6.28 7.88
C SER A 548 14.15 -5.88 9.29
N ASN A 549 13.92 -4.61 9.54
CA ASN A 549 13.37 -4.04 10.78
C ASN A 549 14.11 -4.51 12.06
N LEU A 550 15.43 -4.65 11.96
CA LEU A 550 16.24 -5.31 13.00
C LEU A 550 16.21 -4.57 14.34
N ARG A 551 16.21 -3.23 14.34
CA ARG A 551 16.16 -2.44 15.58
C ARG A 551 14.88 -2.72 16.37
N ASN A 552 13.72 -2.68 15.72
CA ASN A 552 12.47 -2.90 16.42
C ASN A 552 12.31 -4.37 16.83
N ARG A 553 12.71 -5.31 15.97
CA ARG A 553 12.66 -6.74 16.28
C ARG A 553 13.60 -7.11 17.43
N MET A 554 14.81 -6.57 17.47
CA MET A 554 15.74 -6.75 18.58
C MET A 554 15.19 -6.16 19.89
N ALA A 555 14.70 -4.91 19.84
CA ALA A 555 14.20 -4.22 21.04
C ALA A 555 12.98 -4.91 21.67
N HIS A 556 12.20 -5.63 20.87
CA HIS A 556 11.02 -6.39 21.31
C HIS A 556 11.29 -7.89 21.54
N GLY A 557 12.55 -8.35 21.42
CA GLY A 557 12.90 -9.76 21.58
C GLY A 557 12.28 -10.69 20.54
N LEU A 558 12.08 -10.19 19.31
CA LEU A 558 11.42 -10.92 18.21
C LEU A 558 12.43 -11.57 17.25
N ILE A 559 13.69 -11.73 17.63
CA ILE A 559 14.73 -12.38 16.85
C ILE A 559 15.11 -13.65 17.57
N ASN A 560 14.91 -14.79 16.94
CA ASN A 560 15.29 -16.09 17.49
C ASN A 560 16.81 -16.30 17.39
N ASP A 561 17.37 -17.16 18.23
CA ASP A 561 18.81 -17.49 18.24
C ASP A 561 19.31 -17.97 16.88
N ASN A 562 18.59 -18.86 16.20
CA ASN A 562 18.93 -19.34 14.86
C ASN A 562 18.94 -18.25 13.78
N GLU A 563 18.18 -17.21 13.97
CA GLU A 563 18.06 -16.12 13.00
C GLU A 563 19.31 -15.25 12.95
N PHE A 564 20.07 -15.17 14.06
CA PHE A 564 21.35 -14.46 14.09
C PHE A 564 22.42 -15.04 13.16
N PHE A 565 22.23 -16.28 12.68
CA PHE A 565 23.09 -16.86 11.64
C PHE A 565 22.72 -16.42 10.21
N SER A 566 21.63 -15.64 10.05
CA SER A 566 21.26 -15.10 8.73
C SER A 566 22.27 -14.05 8.26
N PRO A 567 22.61 -14.02 6.97
CA PRO A 567 23.56 -13.07 6.38
C PRO A 567 23.20 -11.59 6.62
N ILE A 568 21.95 -11.28 6.97
CA ILE A 568 21.53 -9.91 7.24
C ILE A 568 22.26 -9.27 8.42
N PHE A 569 22.69 -10.08 9.39
CA PHE A 569 23.41 -9.59 10.56
C PHE A 569 24.88 -9.28 10.22
N SER A 570 25.50 -10.03 9.33
CA SER A 570 26.81 -9.66 8.79
C SER A 570 26.73 -8.42 7.90
N TYR A 571 25.60 -8.21 7.21
CA TYR A 571 25.34 -6.95 6.49
C TYR A 571 25.23 -5.76 7.45
N LEU A 572 24.46 -5.87 8.53
CA LEU A 572 24.35 -4.84 9.58
C LEU A 572 25.73 -4.46 10.14
N TRP A 573 26.50 -5.48 10.50
CA TRP A 573 27.87 -5.31 10.99
C TRP A 573 28.75 -4.56 9.97
N TRP A 574 28.69 -4.96 8.71
CA TRP A 574 29.47 -4.36 7.65
C TRP A 574 29.03 -2.91 7.34
N VAL A 575 27.76 -2.61 7.32
CA VAL A 575 27.27 -1.23 7.19
C VAL A 575 27.79 -0.37 8.34
N THR A 576 27.76 -0.89 9.56
CA THR A 576 28.31 -0.17 10.72
C THR A 576 29.81 0.08 10.57
N LEU A 577 30.56 -0.91 10.11
CA LEU A 577 31.98 -0.78 9.79
C LEU A 577 32.22 0.32 8.75
N ARG A 578 31.45 0.35 7.68
CA ARG A 578 31.51 1.41 6.64
C ARG A 578 31.30 2.80 7.23
N LEU A 579 30.30 2.97 8.08
CA LEU A 579 30.01 4.23 8.74
C LEU A 579 31.17 4.68 9.64
N CYS A 580 31.84 3.74 10.31
CA CYS A 580 33.06 4.05 11.06
C CYS A 580 34.23 4.46 10.16
N PHE A 581 34.26 4.09 8.90
CA PHE A 581 35.19 4.62 7.90
C PHE A 581 34.72 5.93 7.26
N GLY A 582 33.61 6.51 7.70
CA GLY A 582 33.01 7.71 7.13
C GLY A 582 32.39 7.51 5.75
N LEU A 583 32.22 6.26 5.31
CA LEU A 583 31.65 5.94 4.00
C LEU A 583 30.10 6.02 4.09
N GLY A 584 29.50 6.78 3.16
CA GLY A 584 28.06 7.04 3.17
C GLY A 584 27.65 8.21 4.08
N ILE A 585 28.62 8.94 4.67
CA ILE A 585 28.38 10.14 5.47
C ILE A 585 28.83 11.37 4.67
N GLU A 586 27.90 12.28 4.43
CA GLU A 586 28.20 13.56 3.80
C GLU A 586 28.69 14.58 4.84
N ILE A 587 29.94 15.04 4.70
CA ILE A 587 30.57 15.99 5.62
C ILE A 587 30.71 17.34 4.92
N PRO A 588 30.11 18.42 5.44
CA PRO A 588 30.46 19.77 4.99
C PRO A 588 31.93 20.07 5.27
N GLN A 589 32.62 20.70 4.34
CA GLN A 589 34.02 21.11 4.47
C GLN A 589 34.29 21.94 5.72
N GLU A 590 33.32 22.70 6.21
CA GLU A 590 33.42 23.53 7.42
C GLU A 590 33.65 22.75 8.73
N ILE A 591 33.17 21.49 8.83
CA ILE A 591 33.32 20.67 10.05
C ILE A 591 34.70 19.99 10.08
N VAL A 592 35.31 19.76 8.94
CA VAL A 592 36.66 19.13 8.86
C VAL A 592 37.73 20.06 9.44
N GLU A 593 37.57 21.38 9.28
CA GLU A 593 38.54 22.36 9.83
C GLU A 593 38.39 22.59 11.34
N GLU A 594 37.17 22.46 11.91
CA GLU A 594 36.94 22.63 13.35
C GLU A 594 37.15 21.35 14.19
N SER A 595 37.00 20.15 13.60
CA SER A 595 36.96 18.88 14.35
C SER A 595 38.35 18.31 14.71
N ASN A 596 39.43 18.83 14.19
CA ASN A 596 40.76 18.37 14.58
C ASN A 596 41.74 19.54 14.80
N PRO A 597 41.73 20.16 16.01
CA PRO A 597 42.70 21.16 16.37
C PRO A 597 44.16 20.65 16.23
N LEU A 598 44.37 19.34 16.22
CA LEU A 598 45.67 18.71 16.10
C LEU A 598 46.19 18.68 14.65
N VAL A 599 45.29 18.78 13.62
CA VAL A 599 45.72 18.92 12.22
C VAL A 599 46.52 20.22 11.99
N LYS A 600 46.21 21.28 12.74
CA LYS A 600 47.00 22.53 12.75
C LYS A 600 48.40 22.31 13.29
N PHE A 601 48.60 21.25 14.02
CA PHE A 601 49.88 20.88 14.65
C PHE A 601 50.54 19.68 13.97
N ALA A 602 49.94 19.12 12.90
CA ALA A 602 50.51 17.99 12.18
C ALA A 602 51.89 18.39 11.61
N GLY A 603 52.93 17.73 12.12
CA GLY A 603 54.32 18.02 11.75
C GLY A 603 55.01 19.13 12.57
N MET A 604 54.33 19.78 13.52
CA MET A 604 54.92 20.84 14.34
C MET A 604 56.13 20.35 15.16
N PHE A 605 56.12 19.09 15.55
CA PHE A 605 57.20 18.46 16.34
C PHE A 605 58.18 17.67 15.47
N LYS A 606 58.09 17.74 14.12
CA LYS A 606 58.93 16.94 13.22
C LYS A 606 60.42 17.23 13.35
N HIS A 607 60.79 18.37 13.92
CA HIS A 607 62.16 18.82 14.16
C HIS A 607 62.45 19.12 15.63
N ASP A 608 61.59 18.70 16.54
CA ASP A 608 61.79 18.85 18.00
C ASP A 608 62.72 17.73 18.49
N PRO A 609 63.88 18.05 19.02
CA PRO A 609 64.85 17.04 19.46
C PRO A 609 64.38 16.22 20.68
N PHE A 610 63.34 16.65 21.37
CA PHE A 610 62.74 15.95 22.49
C PHE A 610 61.47 15.14 22.11
N PHE A 611 61.09 15.18 20.86
CA PHE A 611 59.85 14.48 20.44
C PHE A 611 59.96 12.95 20.53
N ASP A 612 61.12 12.40 20.21
CA ASP A 612 61.40 10.96 20.33
C ASP A 612 61.39 10.51 21.81
N GLU A 613 61.95 11.34 22.73
CA GLU A 613 61.92 11.09 24.18
C GLU A 613 60.46 11.14 24.69
N PHE A 614 59.66 12.08 24.26
CA PHE A 614 58.23 12.19 24.57
C PHE A 614 57.42 10.96 24.06
N VAL A 615 57.72 10.48 22.88
CA VAL A 615 57.07 9.29 22.30
C VAL A 615 57.44 8.03 23.10
N GLU A 616 58.73 7.92 23.53
CA GLU A 616 59.15 6.82 24.39
C GLU A 616 58.50 6.88 25.77
N GLU A 617 58.39 8.04 26.41
CA GLU A 617 57.72 8.24 27.69
C GLU A 617 56.21 7.93 27.58
N MET A 618 55.54 8.30 26.49
CA MET A 618 54.14 7.94 26.21
C MET A 618 53.96 6.43 26.03
N ALA A 619 54.92 5.77 25.38
CA ALA A 619 54.89 4.34 25.17
C ALA A 619 55.14 3.58 26.50
N GLU A 620 55.97 4.10 27.38
CA GLU A 620 56.22 3.55 28.73
C GLU A 620 55.03 3.77 29.66
N ASN A 621 54.39 4.93 29.63
CA ASN A 621 53.16 5.19 30.38
C ASN A 621 52.02 4.32 29.92
N ARG A 622 51.94 4.04 28.62
CA ARG A 622 50.92 3.09 28.12
C ARG A 622 51.18 1.67 28.57
N ARG A 623 52.42 1.19 28.61
CA ARG A 623 52.76 -0.13 29.14
C ARG A 623 52.39 -0.24 30.63
N LYS A 624 52.69 0.79 31.46
CA LYS A 624 52.32 0.84 32.88
C LYS A 624 50.79 0.77 33.08
N LEU A 625 50.04 1.48 32.23
CA LEU A 625 48.58 1.43 32.29
C LEU A 625 48.02 0.05 31.88
N ASP A 626 48.62 -0.57 30.87
CA ASP A 626 48.25 -1.93 30.45
C ASP A 626 48.55 -2.97 31.53
N GLU A 627 49.66 -2.80 32.28
CA GLU A 627 50.03 -3.61 33.45
C GLU A 627 49.06 -3.41 34.65
N GLU A 628 48.65 -2.16 34.91
CA GLU A 628 47.63 -1.85 35.92
C GLU A 628 46.27 -2.43 35.58
N ILE A 629 45.86 -2.37 34.32
CA ILE A 629 44.62 -2.96 33.83
C ILE A 629 44.67 -4.50 33.98
N ALA A 630 45.77 -5.13 33.58
CA ALA A 630 45.92 -6.57 33.71
C ALA A 630 45.96 -7.03 35.20
N ALA A 631 46.57 -6.25 36.07
CA ALA A 631 46.57 -6.51 37.52
C ALA A 631 45.13 -6.36 38.10
N TYR A 632 44.39 -5.38 37.65
CA TYR A 632 43.01 -5.18 38.06
C TYR A 632 42.09 -6.31 37.55
N GLU A 633 42.24 -6.75 36.30
CA GLU A 633 41.50 -7.89 35.74
C GLU A 633 41.82 -9.20 36.50
N ALA A 634 43.09 -9.46 36.84
CA ALA A 634 43.49 -10.60 37.64
C ALA A 634 42.88 -10.55 39.05
N SER A 635 42.79 -9.37 39.68
CA SER A 635 42.15 -9.20 40.98
C SER A 635 40.63 -9.45 40.96
N ILE A 636 39.98 -9.23 39.85
CA ILE A 636 38.56 -9.53 39.64
C ILE A 636 38.36 -11.05 39.48
N GLU A 637 39.24 -11.73 38.75
CA GLU A 637 39.18 -13.17 38.55
C GLU A 637 39.43 -13.93 39.88
N GLU A 638 40.35 -13.47 40.69
CA GLU A 638 40.58 -14.05 42.04
C GLU A 638 39.38 -13.87 42.99
N ASN A 639 38.68 -12.74 42.91
CA ASN A 639 37.49 -12.47 43.71
C ASN A 639 36.23 -13.23 43.22
N HIS A 640 36.22 -13.73 41.99
CA HIS A 640 35.16 -14.60 41.47
C HIS A 640 35.44 -16.09 41.70
N ALA A 641 36.66 -16.46 42.05
CA ALA A 641 37.05 -17.85 42.33
C ALA A 641 37.02 -18.22 43.84
N ALA A 642 36.79 -17.23 44.72
CA ALA A 642 36.59 -17.39 46.15
C ALA A 642 35.10 -17.27 46.54
#